data_c2dcc7d1e2eaf097aa307b86248f8a2e
#
_entry.id   c2dcc7d1e2eaf097aa307b86248f8a2e
#
_cell.length_a   1.000
_cell.length_b   1.000
_cell.length_c   1.000
_cell.angle_alpha   90.00
_cell.angle_beta   90.00
_cell.angle_gamma   90.00
#
_symmetry.space_group_name_H-M   'P 1'
#
loop_
_entity.id
_entity.type
_entity.pdbx_description
1 polymer ?
#
loop_
_entity_poly.entity_id
_entity_poly.type
_entity_poly.pdbx_seq_one_letter_code
_entity_poly.pdbx_strand_id
1 'polypeptide(L)'
;MKRPVHVGGVFAENSGMTYFCASLVASLLLASLSVHSTDAAAKSTTDAAVKDASEGFRFGDLRRVNAAVAQTRGDALEGYVDYWSLRLQLDNAGIGADVERFLQKHANEAVANRLRVDWLKQLGKTGNWDSFAKASFGFDTEDSEIACYRTSLAAKTATKAPLSAPRGVWEERLTEACAEAFSALARHSQVSADDALWRFRTTADGGTFLAGARAAEGLSADNRPSTESLQRAHSSPESYLNAGLAWSSRPHRQAALYALTKLARSDVAKARSVWSGMRSKFTDEEQRYAAGQLAYASARQLDTADAMTWFKRAGDEQTLTRLGDWLAAWIARAALRAGAWSEVLRAINAMSAAPSAAQTGVVDPAWQYWKARALVEMSDKAGAQAIYADLAKEFSFYGLLAAEEIGAPLPAPTTLQAGAVKPTPDELKRFDQSAAAKRVLKLSELGLRADAAREWYSVVKDFNDADSLTAAEWMRRKGVWDRSINTAERTKTQHDFGLRYQMPYAAEIKKAATQSALDHSLVFGLIRQESRFWAEAVSSAGALGLMQVMPATGKWIATKMKATDYRPSQLADVGVNTGFGAFYLRTVLDQMGGSEPMAAASYNAGPGRARAWRADGPLEGAIYAESIPFNETRDYVRKVLANAVWYAQLSGSGNTSIKSRLGIIPPK
;
A
#
# COMPACT_ATOMS: atom_id res chain seq x y z
N MET A 1 21.31 15.52 -22.53
CA MET A 1 20.42 15.74 -21.38
C MET A 1 20.46 14.47 -20.51
N LYS A 2 21.13 14.53 -19.37
CA LYS A 2 21.30 13.38 -18.45
C LYS A 2 20.01 13.17 -17.68
N ARG A 3 19.45 11.96 -17.77
CA ARG A 3 18.29 11.55 -16.97
C ARG A 3 18.66 11.54 -15.47
N PRO A 4 17.79 12.02 -14.58
CA PRO A 4 18.06 11.97 -13.15
C PRO A 4 18.02 10.54 -12.63
N VAL A 5 18.92 10.23 -11.71
CA VAL A 5 19.02 8.98 -10.98
C VAL A 5 17.81 8.84 -10.05
N HIS A 6 17.03 7.77 -10.20
CA HIS A 6 15.91 7.47 -9.33
C HIS A 6 16.36 6.71 -8.09
N VAL A 7 15.98 7.21 -6.93
CA VAL A 7 15.86 6.45 -5.69
C VAL A 7 14.38 6.17 -5.50
N GLY A 8 13.96 4.94 -5.58
CA GLY A 8 12.55 4.59 -5.43
C GLY A 8 12.41 3.21 -4.81
N GLY A 9 11.88 3.14 -3.61
CA GLY A 9 11.32 1.93 -3.06
C GLY A 9 9.92 1.74 -3.64
N VAL A 10 9.74 0.79 -4.52
CA VAL A 10 8.42 0.48 -5.10
C VAL A 10 7.94 -0.84 -4.51
N PHE A 11 6.92 -0.76 -3.68
CA PHE A 11 6.02 -1.89 -3.47
C PHE A 11 4.93 -1.78 -4.54
N ALA A 12 5.15 -2.43 -5.67
CA ALA A 12 4.14 -2.51 -6.70
C ALA A 12 3.40 -3.83 -6.59
N GLU A 13 2.10 -3.74 -6.52
CA GLU A 13 1.21 -4.84 -6.89
C GLU A 13 1.36 -5.14 -8.38
N ASN A 14 1.36 -6.44 -8.67
CA ASN A 14 1.53 -7.04 -9.99
C ASN A 14 0.56 -6.52 -11.05
N SER A 15 1.09 -6.21 -12.20
CA SER A 15 0.47 -6.57 -13.47
C SER A 15 1.58 -6.84 -14.48
N GLY A 16 1.54 -8.03 -15.09
CA GLY A 16 2.58 -8.60 -15.89
C GLY A 16 2.88 -7.88 -17.19
N MET A 17 4.09 -8.05 -17.64
CA MET A 17 4.40 -8.35 -19.05
C MET A 17 5.83 -8.83 -19.22
N THR A 18 5.95 -9.78 -20.07
CA THR A 18 7.01 -10.66 -20.51
C THR A 18 8.18 -9.98 -21.26
N TYR A 19 9.31 -10.67 -21.24
CA TYR A 19 10.33 -11.02 -22.26
C TYR A 19 11.75 -10.44 -22.15
N PHE A 20 12.68 -11.33 -22.10
CA PHE A 20 13.81 -11.81 -22.92
C PHE A 20 15.25 -11.56 -22.45
N CYS A 21 15.97 -12.71 -22.41
CA CYS A 21 17.36 -13.05 -22.74
C CYS A 21 18.49 -12.55 -21.85
N ALA A 22 19.23 -13.36 -21.33
CA ALA A 22 20.11 -14.50 -21.60
C ALA A 22 21.58 -14.20 -21.26
N SER A 23 22.17 -15.11 -20.50
CA SER A 23 23.42 -15.84 -20.64
C SER A 23 24.76 -15.35 -20.12
N LEU A 24 25.39 -16.28 -19.39
CA LEU A 24 26.81 -16.67 -19.23
C LEU A 24 27.74 -15.75 -18.40
N VAL A 25 28.58 -16.23 -17.50
CA VAL A 25 29.57 -17.25 -17.49
C VAL A 25 30.02 -17.60 -16.08
N ALA A 26 30.27 -18.80 -15.87
CA ALA A 26 30.80 -19.74 -14.99
C ALA A 26 32.19 -19.49 -14.39
N SER A 27 32.42 -20.14 -13.25
CA SER A 27 33.47 -21.09 -12.91
C SER A 27 34.60 -20.69 -11.96
N LEU A 28 34.75 -21.56 -10.95
CA LEU A 28 35.95 -22.12 -10.27
C LEU A 28 36.69 -21.25 -9.23
N LEU A 29 37.08 -21.70 -8.04
CA LEU A 29 37.73 -22.93 -7.58
C LEU A 29 37.75 -23.03 -6.04
N LEU A 30 37.42 -24.19 -5.54
CA LEU A 30 38.06 -25.17 -4.63
C LEU A 30 38.76 -24.71 -3.32
N ALA A 31 38.18 -25.18 -2.28
CA ALA A 31 38.59 -26.17 -1.26
C ALA A 31 39.49 -25.72 -0.12
N SER A 32 38.95 -25.87 1.09
CA SER A 32 39.68 -26.48 2.20
C SER A 32 38.66 -27.07 3.20
N LEU A 33 38.89 -28.32 3.52
CA LEU A 33 38.13 -29.18 4.42
C LEU A 33 38.31 -28.74 5.88
N SER A 34 37.21 -28.76 6.63
CA SER A 34 37.23 -29.25 8.01
C SER A 34 35.86 -29.82 8.36
N VAL A 35 35.90 -31.02 8.87
CA VAL A 35 34.76 -31.88 9.26
C VAL A 35 34.00 -31.23 10.41
N HIS A 36 32.79 -30.76 10.13
CA HIS A 36 31.74 -30.57 11.13
C HIS A 36 30.49 -31.24 10.60
N SER A 37 30.12 -32.30 11.26
CA SER A 37 28.86 -33.05 11.26
C SER A 37 28.05 -33.12 9.95
N THR A 38 27.71 -34.33 9.55
CA THR A 38 26.76 -34.67 8.48
C THR A 38 25.45 -33.87 8.53
N ASP A 39 25.03 -33.43 9.70
CA ASP A 39 23.83 -32.59 9.90
C ASP A 39 23.97 -31.15 9.38
N ALA A 40 25.12 -30.52 9.53
CA ALA A 40 25.36 -29.17 9.02
C ALA A 40 25.43 -29.15 7.48
N ALA A 41 26.03 -30.17 6.89
CA ALA A 41 26.10 -30.32 5.42
C ALA A 41 24.70 -30.64 4.84
N ALA A 42 23.94 -31.51 5.46
CA ALA A 42 22.55 -31.83 5.08
C ALA A 42 21.62 -30.62 5.22
N LYS A 43 21.74 -29.86 6.29
CA LYS A 43 21.00 -28.61 6.51
C LYS A 43 21.36 -27.57 5.43
N SER A 44 22.62 -27.43 5.08
CA SER A 44 23.08 -26.52 4.02
C SER A 44 22.53 -26.90 2.64
N THR A 45 22.43 -28.19 2.32
CA THR A 45 21.87 -28.65 1.04
C THR A 45 20.35 -28.43 0.97
N THR A 46 19.62 -28.70 2.05
CA THR A 46 18.17 -28.46 2.13
C THR A 46 17.85 -26.97 2.03
N ASP A 47 18.58 -26.10 2.71
CA ASP A 47 18.41 -24.66 2.66
C ASP A 47 18.66 -24.10 1.25
N ALA A 48 19.67 -24.63 0.54
CA ALA A 48 19.93 -24.30 -0.85
C ALA A 48 18.79 -24.76 -1.76
N ALA A 49 18.23 -25.94 -1.54
CA ALA A 49 17.09 -26.45 -2.29
C ALA A 49 15.83 -25.58 -2.09
N VAL A 50 15.56 -25.12 -0.85
CA VAL A 50 14.44 -24.21 -0.57
C VAL A 50 14.62 -22.87 -1.29
N LYS A 51 15.82 -22.27 -1.26
CA LYS A 51 16.12 -21.03 -1.99
C LYS A 51 15.93 -21.21 -3.49
N ASP A 52 16.43 -22.29 -4.04
CA ASP A 52 16.31 -22.61 -5.47
C ASP A 52 14.84 -22.79 -5.88
N ALA A 53 14.03 -23.49 -5.07
CA ALA A 53 12.60 -23.65 -5.28
C ALA A 53 11.86 -22.30 -5.21
N SER A 54 12.20 -21.44 -4.26
CA SER A 54 11.61 -20.10 -4.14
C SER A 54 11.89 -19.24 -5.37
N GLU A 55 13.11 -19.29 -5.90
CA GLU A 55 13.44 -18.62 -7.16
C GLU A 55 12.70 -19.24 -8.34
N GLY A 56 12.66 -20.58 -8.43
CA GLY A 56 11.86 -21.30 -9.42
C GLY A 56 10.41 -20.86 -9.42
N PHE A 57 9.80 -20.77 -8.24
CA PHE A 57 8.44 -20.27 -8.07
C PHE A 57 8.27 -18.83 -8.56
N ARG A 58 9.21 -17.95 -8.23
CA ARG A 58 9.17 -16.53 -8.65
C ARG A 58 9.22 -16.37 -10.17
N PHE A 59 9.91 -17.27 -10.86
CA PHE A 59 10.04 -17.25 -12.33
C PHE A 59 9.07 -18.21 -13.05
N GLY A 60 8.19 -18.91 -12.32
CA GLY A 60 7.25 -19.87 -12.92
C GLY A 60 7.89 -21.17 -13.41
N ASP A 61 9.12 -21.50 -12.95
CA ASP A 61 9.84 -22.72 -13.33
C ASP A 61 9.44 -23.90 -12.43
N LEU A 62 8.38 -24.60 -12.84
CA LEU A 62 7.88 -25.77 -12.12
C LEU A 62 8.92 -26.90 -12.00
N ARG A 63 9.78 -27.10 -13.00
CA ARG A 63 10.81 -28.16 -12.97
C ARG A 63 11.81 -27.90 -11.85
N ARG A 64 12.25 -26.65 -11.72
CA ARG A 64 13.16 -26.20 -10.66
C ARG A 64 12.53 -26.38 -9.26
N VAL A 65 11.25 -26.03 -9.11
CA VAL A 65 10.52 -26.24 -7.85
C VAL A 65 10.39 -27.73 -7.53
N ASN A 66 9.98 -28.56 -8.50
CA ASN A 66 9.78 -30.00 -8.29
C ASN A 66 11.07 -30.74 -7.95
N ALA A 67 12.21 -30.30 -8.45
CA ALA A 67 13.52 -30.87 -8.10
C ALA A 67 13.84 -30.76 -6.59
N ALA A 68 13.29 -29.74 -5.91
CA ALA A 68 13.51 -29.52 -4.48
C ALA A 68 12.55 -30.32 -3.59
N VAL A 69 11.38 -30.77 -4.08
CA VAL A 69 10.35 -31.45 -3.28
C VAL A 69 10.90 -32.65 -2.50
N ALA A 70 11.65 -33.53 -3.18
CA ALA A 70 12.23 -34.72 -2.52
C ALA A 70 13.33 -34.35 -1.52
N GLN A 71 14.07 -33.27 -1.78
CA GLN A 71 15.20 -32.82 -0.95
C GLN A 71 14.76 -32.12 0.34
N THR A 72 13.52 -31.66 0.39
CA THR A 72 12.96 -30.91 1.52
C THR A 72 12.02 -31.74 2.39
N ARG A 73 11.85 -33.03 2.11
CA ARG A 73 11.01 -33.93 2.93
C ARG A 73 11.46 -33.97 4.38
N GLY A 74 10.51 -33.78 5.30
CA GLY A 74 10.76 -33.72 6.75
C GLY A 74 11.40 -32.40 7.22
N ASP A 75 11.72 -31.49 6.31
CA ASP A 75 12.18 -30.16 6.68
C ASP A 75 11.03 -29.26 7.17
N ALA A 76 11.35 -28.31 8.04
CA ALA A 76 10.36 -27.36 8.54
C ALA A 76 9.66 -26.54 7.42
N LEU A 77 10.30 -26.41 6.24
CA LEU A 77 9.77 -25.67 5.09
C LEU A 77 9.26 -26.58 3.96
N GLU A 78 9.11 -27.89 4.18
CA GLU A 78 8.53 -28.82 3.21
C GLU A 78 7.19 -28.29 2.67
N GLY A 79 6.30 -27.84 3.55
CA GLY A 79 5.01 -27.29 3.16
C GLY A 79 5.08 -26.08 2.25
N TYR A 80 6.14 -25.26 2.34
CA TYR A 80 6.36 -24.14 1.43
C TYR A 80 6.74 -24.59 0.02
N VAL A 81 7.60 -25.59 -0.09
CA VAL A 81 8.04 -26.13 -1.40
C VAL A 81 6.88 -26.86 -2.08
N ASP A 82 6.14 -27.68 -1.34
CA ASP A 82 4.91 -28.33 -1.82
C ASP A 82 3.87 -27.28 -2.29
N TYR A 83 3.68 -26.19 -1.52
CA TYR A 83 2.80 -25.08 -1.88
C TYR A 83 3.23 -24.42 -3.20
N TRP A 84 4.51 -24.08 -3.36
CA TRP A 84 5.00 -23.43 -4.59
C TRP A 84 4.79 -24.33 -5.82
N SER A 85 5.02 -25.64 -5.67
CA SER A 85 4.76 -26.61 -6.74
C SER A 85 3.29 -26.65 -7.12
N LEU A 86 2.38 -26.83 -6.16
CA LEU A 86 0.94 -26.90 -6.43
C LEU A 86 0.37 -25.58 -6.96
N ARG A 87 0.86 -24.44 -6.43
CA ARG A 87 0.41 -23.11 -6.87
C ARG A 87 0.68 -22.87 -8.35
N LEU A 88 1.81 -23.34 -8.88
CA LEU A 88 2.15 -23.25 -10.31
C LEU A 88 1.29 -24.19 -11.18
N GLN A 89 0.57 -25.11 -10.58
CA GLN A 89 -0.21 -26.14 -11.27
C GLN A 89 -1.73 -25.97 -11.11
N LEU A 90 -2.20 -24.91 -10.43
CA LEU A 90 -3.63 -24.72 -10.15
C LEU A 90 -4.52 -24.62 -11.40
N ASP A 91 -3.95 -24.32 -12.56
CA ASP A 91 -4.66 -24.28 -13.84
C ASP A 91 -4.83 -25.67 -14.48
N ASN A 92 -4.19 -26.71 -13.94
CA ASN A 92 -4.25 -28.06 -14.50
C ASN A 92 -5.56 -28.75 -14.14
N ALA A 93 -6.16 -29.43 -15.10
CA ALA A 93 -7.33 -30.27 -14.86
C ALA A 93 -6.97 -31.38 -13.87
N GLY A 94 -7.84 -31.64 -12.90
CA GLY A 94 -7.66 -32.71 -11.92
C GLY A 94 -6.81 -32.39 -10.68
N ILE A 95 -6.21 -31.21 -10.61
CA ILE A 95 -5.33 -30.80 -9.48
C ILE A 95 -6.02 -30.81 -8.10
N GLY A 96 -7.36 -30.79 -8.07
CA GLY A 96 -8.14 -30.69 -6.83
C GLY A 96 -7.80 -31.76 -5.80
N ALA A 97 -7.59 -33.02 -6.22
CA ALA A 97 -7.22 -34.11 -5.32
C ALA A 97 -5.84 -33.90 -4.66
N ASP A 98 -4.90 -33.33 -5.40
CA ASP A 98 -3.57 -33.02 -4.85
C ASP A 98 -3.62 -31.85 -3.87
N VAL A 99 -4.44 -30.83 -4.18
CA VAL A 99 -4.70 -29.71 -3.26
C VAL A 99 -5.37 -30.21 -1.99
N GLU A 100 -6.43 -31.04 -2.07
CA GLU A 100 -7.10 -31.59 -0.89
C GLU A 100 -6.13 -32.39 -0.02
N ARG A 101 -5.27 -33.21 -0.61
CA ARG A 101 -4.23 -33.98 0.09
C ARG A 101 -3.21 -33.07 0.80
N PHE A 102 -2.78 -32.02 0.14
CA PHE A 102 -1.91 -30.99 0.72
C PHE A 102 -2.59 -30.30 1.91
N LEU A 103 -3.87 -29.89 1.77
CA LEU A 103 -4.61 -29.22 2.84
C LEU A 103 -4.78 -30.11 4.08
N GLN A 104 -4.90 -31.44 3.90
CA GLN A 104 -4.95 -32.39 5.02
C GLN A 104 -3.56 -32.55 5.67
N LYS A 105 -2.50 -32.72 4.86
CA LYS A 105 -1.13 -32.91 5.35
C LYS A 105 -0.63 -31.69 6.15
N HIS A 106 -0.93 -30.48 5.68
CA HIS A 106 -0.43 -29.21 6.23
C HIS A 106 -1.51 -28.41 6.97
N ALA A 107 -2.56 -29.06 7.49
CA ALA A 107 -3.76 -28.40 8.06
C ALA A 107 -3.44 -27.35 9.14
N ASN A 108 -2.36 -27.53 9.89
CA ASN A 108 -1.92 -26.64 10.97
C ASN A 108 -0.85 -25.61 10.54
N GLU A 109 -0.61 -25.46 9.24
CA GLU A 109 0.38 -24.54 8.70
C GLU A 109 -0.28 -23.39 7.95
N ALA A 110 0.32 -22.21 7.99
CA ALA A 110 -0.20 -21.02 7.29
C ALA A 110 -0.30 -21.24 5.77
N VAL A 111 0.60 -22.04 5.20
CA VAL A 111 0.60 -22.36 3.77
C VAL A 111 -0.63 -23.11 3.31
N ALA A 112 -1.30 -23.89 4.17
CA ALA A 112 -2.55 -24.57 3.82
C ALA A 112 -3.65 -23.55 3.53
N ASN A 113 -3.84 -22.57 4.40
CA ASN A 113 -4.81 -21.50 4.18
C ASN A 113 -4.47 -20.69 2.93
N ARG A 114 -3.18 -20.45 2.69
CA ARG A 114 -2.72 -19.72 1.50
C ARG A 114 -3.06 -20.47 0.21
N LEU A 115 -2.75 -21.77 0.14
CA LEU A 115 -3.11 -22.57 -1.04
C LEU A 115 -4.63 -22.66 -1.23
N ARG A 116 -5.40 -22.77 -0.13
CA ARG A 116 -6.86 -22.77 -0.21
C ARG A 116 -7.40 -21.46 -0.79
N VAL A 117 -6.87 -20.30 -0.38
CA VAL A 117 -7.23 -18.98 -0.94
C VAL A 117 -6.91 -18.93 -2.44
N ASP A 118 -5.70 -19.32 -2.84
CA ASP A 118 -5.29 -19.31 -4.25
C ASP A 118 -6.16 -20.27 -5.09
N TRP A 119 -6.48 -21.45 -4.56
CA TRP A 119 -7.33 -22.43 -5.22
C TRP A 119 -8.77 -21.94 -5.36
N LEU A 120 -9.35 -21.36 -4.30
CA LEU A 120 -10.69 -20.76 -4.35
C LEU A 120 -10.79 -19.65 -5.39
N LYS A 121 -9.78 -18.78 -5.48
CA LYS A 121 -9.74 -17.75 -6.53
C LYS A 121 -9.71 -18.38 -7.92
N GLN A 122 -8.93 -19.42 -8.12
CA GLN A 122 -8.88 -20.14 -9.40
C GLN A 122 -10.21 -20.81 -9.74
N LEU A 123 -10.84 -21.49 -8.79
CA LEU A 123 -12.15 -22.13 -8.98
C LEU A 123 -13.23 -21.08 -9.32
N GLY A 124 -13.25 -19.94 -8.60
CA GLY A 124 -14.17 -18.85 -8.88
C GLY A 124 -13.95 -18.25 -10.27
N LYS A 125 -12.69 -17.99 -10.63
CA LYS A 125 -12.31 -17.44 -11.95
C LYS A 125 -12.71 -18.35 -13.11
N THR A 126 -12.60 -19.68 -12.94
CA THR A 126 -12.95 -20.66 -13.97
C THR A 126 -14.43 -21.05 -13.93
N GLY A 127 -15.19 -20.57 -12.95
CA GLY A 127 -16.62 -20.91 -12.81
C GLY A 127 -16.88 -22.34 -12.34
N ASN A 128 -15.91 -23.00 -11.74
CA ASN A 128 -16.08 -24.33 -11.13
C ASN A 128 -16.77 -24.20 -9.76
N TRP A 129 -18.07 -23.90 -9.80
CA TRP A 129 -18.85 -23.52 -8.62
C TRP A 129 -19.07 -24.67 -7.65
N ASP A 130 -19.17 -25.92 -8.11
CA ASP A 130 -19.36 -27.09 -7.23
C ASP A 130 -18.11 -27.32 -6.38
N SER A 131 -16.93 -27.30 -6.99
CA SER A 131 -15.67 -27.40 -6.27
C SER A 131 -15.44 -26.19 -5.36
N PHE A 132 -15.81 -24.98 -5.82
CA PHE A 132 -15.71 -23.76 -5.01
C PHE A 132 -16.60 -23.84 -3.77
N ALA A 133 -17.87 -24.28 -3.91
CA ALA A 133 -18.79 -24.42 -2.80
C ALA A 133 -18.23 -25.40 -1.75
N LYS A 134 -17.77 -26.58 -2.20
CA LYS A 134 -17.18 -27.61 -1.33
C LYS A 134 -15.93 -27.08 -0.60
N ALA A 135 -15.00 -26.48 -1.32
CA ALA A 135 -13.71 -26.01 -0.78
C ALA A 135 -13.85 -24.78 0.13
N SER A 136 -14.88 -23.94 -0.09
CA SER A 136 -15.14 -22.73 0.70
C SER A 136 -16.01 -22.96 1.93
N PHE A 137 -16.64 -24.14 2.07
CA PHE A 137 -17.51 -24.44 3.19
C PHE A 137 -16.72 -24.46 4.50
N GLY A 138 -17.21 -23.71 5.50
CA GLY A 138 -16.55 -23.59 6.80
C GLY A 138 -15.18 -22.89 6.79
N PHE A 139 -14.76 -22.32 5.66
CA PHE A 139 -13.51 -21.58 5.57
C PHE A 139 -13.76 -20.08 5.73
N ASP A 140 -13.32 -19.53 6.85
CA ASP A 140 -13.37 -18.09 7.10
C ASP A 140 -12.12 -17.38 6.55
N THR A 141 -12.34 -16.27 5.85
CA THR A 141 -11.27 -15.47 5.25
C THR A 141 -11.74 -14.04 5.01
N GLU A 142 -10.84 -13.08 5.23
CA GLU A 142 -11.04 -11.66 4.94
C GLU A 142 -10.78 -11.31 3.46
N ASP A 143 -10.45 -12.29 2.61
CA ASP A 143 -10.14 -12.04 1.19
C ASP A 143 -11.39 -11.56 0.43
N SER A 144 -11.34 -10.32 -0.07
CA SER A 144 -12.46 -9.65 -0.71
C SER A 144 -12.90 -10.33 -2.02
N GLU A 145 -11.97 -10.93 -2.79
CA GLU A 145 -12.33 -11.65 -4.01
C GLU A 145 -13.09 -12.94 -3.72
N ILE A 146 -12.68 -13.69 -2.68
CA ILE A 146 -13.43 -14.88 -2.26
C ILE A 146 -14.83 -14.51 -1.77
N ALA A 147 -14.95 -13.41 -1.02
CA ALA A 147 -16.25 -12.89 -0.61
C ALA A 147 -17.12 -12.54 -1.83
N CYS A 148 -16.53 -11.93 -2.86
CA CYS A 148 -17.22 -11.63 -4.12
C CYS A 148 -17.64 -12.92 -4.87
N TYR A 149 -16.79 -13.93 -4.96
CA TYR A 149 -17.16 -15.23 -5.58
C TYR A 149 -18.26 -15.95 -4.80
N ARG A 150 -18.26 -15.88 -3.46
CA ARG A 150 -19.37 -16.40 -2.65
C ARG A 150 -20.70 -15.72 -2.97
N THR A 151 -20.69 -14.39 -3.14
CA THR A 151 -21.88 -13.64 -3.55
C THR A 151 -22.34 -14.06 -4.96
N SER A 152 -21.41 -14.22 -5.90
CA SER A 152 -21.73 -14.69 -7.26
C SER A 152 -22.31 -16.11 -7.25
N LEU A 153 -21.78 -17.02 -6.43
CA LEU A 153 -22.33 -18.36 -6.24
C LEU A 153 -23.73 -18.31 -5.64
N ALA A 154 -23.92 -17.53 -4.55
CA ALA A 154 -25.23 -17.38 -3.92
C ALA A 154 -26.29 -16.84 -4.89
N ALA A 155 -25.93 -15.88 -5.75
CA ALA A 155 -26.82 -15.35 -6.79
C ALA A 155 -27.23 -16.40 -7.84
N LYS A 156 -26.40 -17.40 -8.10
CA LYS A 156 -26.71 -18.50 -9.03
C LYS A 156 -27.63 -19.56 -8.42
N THR A 157 -27.57 -19.74 -7.08
CA THR A 157 -28.26 -20.81 -6.36
C THR A 157 -29.51 -20.32 -5.62
N ALA A 158 -29.57 -19.02 -5.25
CA ALA A 158 -30.67 -18.47 -4.48
C ALA A 158 -31.82 -17.98 -5.37
N THR A 159 -33.02 -18.46 -5.12
CA THR A 159 -34.21 -17.99 -5.85
C THR A 159 -34.85 -16.74 -5.24
N LYS A 160 -34.67 -16.45 -3.93
CA LYS A 160 -35.29 -15.29 -3.24
C LYS A 160 -34.54 -14.78 -2.01
N ALA A 161 -33.42 -15.39 -1.58
CA ALA A 161 -32.71 -14.90 -0.39
C ALA A 161 -31.97 -13.59 -0.66
N PRO A 162 -31.94 -12.66 0.30
CA PRO A 162 -31.17 -11.44 0.15
C PRO A 162 -29.66 -11.78 0.04
N LEU A 163 -29.01 -11.19 -0.96
CA LEU A 163 -27.57 -11.34 -1.16
C LEU A 163 -26.84 -10.30 -0.30
N SER A 164 -25.74 -10.69 0.33
CA SER A 164 -24.86 -9.76 1.03
C SER A 164 -23.90 -9.11 0.05
N ALA A 165 -23.77 -7.78 0.10
CA ALA A 165 -22.79 -7.03 -0.68
C ALA A 165 -21.45 -7.06 0.05
N PRO A 166 -20.42 -7.76 -0.46
CA PRO A 166 -19.12 -7.78 0.15
C PRO A 166 -18.42 -6.41 -0.02
N ARG A 167 -17.52 -6.08 0.91
CA ARG A 167 -16.77 -4.82 0.88
C ARG A 167 -16.08 -4.55 -0.46
N GLY A 168 -15.52 -5.59 -1.09
CA GLY A 168 -14.78 -5.47 -2.35
C GLY A 168 -15.57 -4.87 -3.51
N VAL A 169 -16.92 -4.94 -3.49
CA VAL A 169 -17.74 -4.31 -4.54
C VAL A 169 -17.77 -2.77 -4.45
N TRP A 170 -17.34 -2.20 -3.32
CA TRP A 170 -17.32 -0.77 -3.05
C TRP A 170 -15.90 -0.16 -3.07
N GLU A 171 -14.85 -0.98 -3.19
CA GLU A 171 -13.46 -0.51 -3.20
C GLU A 171 -13.15 0.32 -4.46
N GLU A 172 -12.18 1.26 -4.36
CA GLU A 172 -11.74 2.10 -5.47
C GLU A 172 -11.42 1.26 -6.71
N ARG A 173 -10.59 0.21 -6.53
CA ARG A 173 -10.22 -0.71 -7.59
C ARG A 173 -11.15 -1.92 -7.60
N LEU A 174 -12.08 -1.93 -8.55
CA LEU A 174 -12.98 -3.06 -8.74
C LEU A 174 -12.26 -4.21 -9.45
N THR A 175 -12.13 -5.36 -8.79
CA THR A 175 -11.64 -6.60 -9.41
C THR A 175 -12.72 -7.23 -10.29
N GLU A 176 -12.34 -8.13 -11.20
CA GLU A 176 -13.30 -8.82 -12.07
C GLU A 176 -14.28 -9.66 -11.26
N ALA A 177 -13.81 -10.34 -10.21
CA ALA A 177 -14.65 -11.12 -9.30
C ALA A 177 -15.72 -10.24 -8.63
N CYS A 178 -15.32 -9.06 -8.13
CA CYS A 178 -16.23 -8.15 -7.46
C CYS A 178 -17.13 -7.39 -8.44
N ALA A 179 -16.70 -7.18 -9.68
CA ALA A 179 -17.56 -6.66 -10.75
C ALA A 179 -18.68 -7.65 -11.11
N GLU A 180 -18.36 -8.95 -11.18
CA GLU A 180 -19.38 -10.00 -11.39
C GLU A 180 -20.37 -10.07 -10.23
N ALA A 181 -19.86 -10.05 -8.98
CA ALA A 181 -20.71 -10.04 -7.79
C ALA A 181 -21.62 -8.80 -7.75
N PHE A 182 -21.09 -7.62 -8.11
CA PHE A 182 -21.87 -6.40 -8.19
C PHE A 182 -22.98 -6.49 -9.24
N SER A 183 -22.69 -7.00 -10.42
CA SER A 183 -23.69 -7.22 -11.46
C SER A 183 -24.77 -8.21 -11.02
N ALA A 184 -24.38 -9.25 -10.26
CA ALA A 184 -25.34 -10.19 -9.68
C ALA A 184 -26.25 -9.50 -8.64
N LEU A 185 -25.70 -8.70 -7.74
CA LEU A 185 -26.47 -7.90 -6.78
C LEU A 185 -27.47 -6.96 -7.47
N ALA A 186 -27.05 -6.31 -8.56
CA ALA A 186 -27.92 -5.41 -9.33
C ALA A 186 -29.08 -6.18 -10.00
N ARG A 187 -28.80 -7.33 -10.63
CA ARG A 187 -29.84 -8.19 -11.22
C ARG A 187 -30.86 -8.71 -10.20
N HIS A 188 -30.44 -8.93 -8.96
CA HIS A 188 -31.30 -9.33 -7.86
C HIS A 188 -31.92 -8.15 -7.08
N SER A 189 -31.82 -6.92 -7.60
CA SER A 189 -32.35 -5.71 -6.99
C SER A 189 -31.84 -5.45 -5.56
N GLN A 190 -30.62 -5.89 -5.24
CA GLN A 190 -29.98 -5.68 -3.95
C GLN A 190 -29.12 -4.41 -3.90
N VAL A 191 -28.96 -3.73 -5.02
CA VAL A 191 -28.36 -2.41 -5.14
C VAL A 191 -29.28 -1.48 -5.92
N SER A 192 -29.29 -0.21 -5.60
CA SER A 192 -30.13 0.78 -6.29
C SER A 192 -29.62 1.04 -7.73
N ALA A 193 -30.50 1.55 -8.59
CA ALA A 193 -30.10 1.96 -9.94
C ALA A 193 -29.03 3.06 -9.91
N ASP A 194 -29.09 3.95 -8.92
CA ASP A 194 -28.11 5.01 -8.71
C ASP A 194 -26.75 4.47 -8.29
N ASP A 195 -26.73 3.47 -7.39
CA ASP A 195 -25.48 2.80 -6.98
C ASP A 195 -24.87 2.01 -8.14
N ALA A 196 -25.69 1.37 -8.96
CA ALA A 196 -25.24 0.68 -10.16
C ALA A 196 -24.58 1.66 -11.14
N LEU A 197 -25.23 2.81 -11.38
CA LEU A 197 -24.66 3.84 -12.25
C LEU A 197 -23.38 4.44 -11.68
N TRP A 198 -23.36 4.74 -10.38
CA TRP A 198 -22.17 5.20 -9.66
C TRP A 198 -21.02 4.20 -9.82
N ARG A 199 -21.28 2.93 -9.54
CA ARG A 199 -20.24 1.89 -9.61
C ARG A 199 -19.67 1.73 -11.02
N PHE A 200 -20.52 1.70 -12.05
CA PHE A 200 -20.07 1.68 -13.42
C PHE A 200 -19.16 2.87 -13.75
N ARG A 201 -19.59 4.08 -13.44
CA ARG A 201 -18.84 5.31 -13.72
C ARG A 201 -17.47 5.32 -13.05
N THR A 202 -17.37 4.83 -11.81
CA THR A 202 -16.10 4.81 -11.06
C THR A 202 -15.10 3.79 -11.60
N THR A 203 -15.50 2.80 -12.40
CA THR A 203 -14.57 1.86 -13.04
C THR A 203 -13.66 2.50 -14.09
N ALA A 204 -14.01 3.67 -14.60
CA ALA A 204 -13.15 4.42 -15.52
C ALA A 204 -11.85 4.90 -14.85
N ASP A 205 -11.81 5.06 -13.53
CA ASP A 205 -10.65 5.57 -12.80
C ASP A 205 -9.51 4.55 -12.68
N GLY A 206 -9.78 3.37 -12.15
CA GLY A 206 -8.75 2.39 -11.83
C GLY A 206 -9.04 0.97 -12.32
N GLY A 207 -10.23 0.74 -12.93
CA GLY A 207 -10.66 -0.57 -13.38
C GLY A 207 -10.04 -1.01 -14.70
N THR A 208 -9.99 -2.34 -14.90
CA THR A 208 -9.73 -2.92 -16.21
C THR A 208 -10.94 -2.71 -17.11
N PHE A 209 -10.74 -2.84 -18.43
CA PHE A 209 -11.88 -2.86 -19.36
C PHE A 209 -12.93 -3.91 -18.97
N LEU A 210 -12.49 -5.12 -18.60
CA LEU A 210 -13.38 -6.22 -18.21
C LEU A 210 -14.20 -5.87 -16.95
N ALA A 211 -13.59 -5.25 -15.93
CA ALA A 211 -14.31 -4.78 -14.75
C ALA A 211 -15.39 -3.75 -15.11
N GLY A 212 -15.06 -2.81 -16.00
CA GLY A 212 -16.01 -1.82 -16.52
C GLY A 212 -17.17 -2.44 -17.30
N ALA A 213 -16.88 -3.38 -18.20
CA ALA A 213 -17.89 -4.08 -18.99
C ALA A 213 -18.84 -4.90 -18.09
N ARG A 214 -18.29 -5.63 -17.09
CA ARG A 214 -19.12 -6.38 -16.14
C ARG A 214 -19.95 -5.47 -15.22
N ALA A 215 -19.38 -4.36 -14.75
CA ALA A 215 -20.17 -3.39 -13.97
C ALA A 215 -21.32 -2.78 -14.79
N ALA A 216 -21.12 -2.59 -16.11
CA ALA A 216 -22.17 -2.12 -17.01
C ALA A 216 -23.32 -3.12 -17.14
N GLU A 217 -23.08 -4.42 -16.99
CA GLU A 217 -24.17 -5.43 -17.00
C GLU A 217 -25.18 -5.21 -15.87
N GLY A 218 -24.76 -4.59 -14.77
CA GLY A 218 -25.65 -4.21 -13.67
C GLY A 218 -26.56 -3.01 -13.95
N LEU A 219 -26.35 -2.30 -15.06
CA LEU A 219 -27.19 -1.16 -15.44
C LEU A 219 -28.49 -1.62 -16.12
N SER A 220 -29.57 -0.81 -15.95
CA SER A 220 -30.77 -0.95 -16.76
C SER A 220 -30.45 -0.80 -18.26
N ALA A 221 -31.28 -1.37 -19.12
CA ALA A 221 -31.10 -1.30 -20.57
C ALA A 221 -30.94 0.14 -21.09
N ASP A 222 -31.70 1.08 -20.52
CA ASP A 222 -31.68 2.50 -20.89
C ASP A 222 -30.38 3.24 -20.51
N ASN A 223 -29.56 2.65 -19.64
CA ASN A 223 -28.28 3.22 -19.18
C ASN A 223 -27.06 2.45 -19.69
N ARG A 224 -27.26 1.22 -20.17
CA ARG A 224 -26.15 0.28 -20.46
C ARG A 224 -25.51 0.58 -21.81
N PRO A 225 -24.24 1.02 -21.84
CA PRO A 225 -23.47 1.07 -23.07
C PRO A 225 -23.24 -0.32 -23.64
N SER A 226 -23.14 -0.45 -24.97
CA SER A 226 -22.70 -1.70 -25.58
C SER A 226 -21.24 -1.99 -25.24
N THR A 227 -20.87 -3.28 -25.19
CA THR A 227 -19.49 -3.71 -24.94
C THR A 227 -18.52 -3.12 -25.97
N GLU A 228 -18.94 -3.04 -27.25
CA GLU A 228 -18.16 -2.43 -28.32
C GLU A 228 -17.92 -0.92 -28.07
N SER A 229 -18.98 -0.18 -27.69
CA SER A 229 -18.85 1.25 -27.33
C SER A 229 -17.88 1.44 -26.16
N LEU A 230 -17.96 0.61 -25.13
CA LEU A 230 -17.04 0.67 -23.99
C LEU A 230 -15.61 0.30 -24.38
N GLN A 231 -15.42 -0.71 -25.23
CA GLN A 231 -14.09 -1.09 -25.74
C GLN A 231 -13.44 0.07 -26.48
N ARG A 232 -14.16 0.73 -27.36
CA ARG A 232 -13.68 1.90 -28.10
C ARG A 232 -13.41 3.09 -27.17
N ALA A 233 -14.32 3.36 -26.24
CA ALA A 233 -14.18 4.41 -25.22
C ALA A 233 -12.96 4.19 -24.32
N HIS A 234 -12.62 2.93 -24.02
CA HIS A 234 -11.47 2.56 -23.19
C HIS A 234 -10.14 2.67 -23.95
N SER A 235 -10.07 2.10 -25.16
CA SER A 235 -8.82 1.98 -25.93
C SER A 235 -8.44 3.24 -26.70
N SER A 236 -9.43 4.03 -27.13
CA SER A 236 -9.23 5.25 -27.93
C SER A 236 -10.20 6.35 -27.52
N PRO A 237 -10.10 6.88 -26.28
CA PRO A 237 -11.12 7.76 -25.72
C PRO A 237 -11.31 9.04 -26.53
N GLU A 238 -10.25 9.69 -27.03
CA GLU A 238 -10.33 10.90 -27.85
C GLU A 238 -11.06 10.63 -29.17
N SER A 239 -10.68 9.59 -29.88
CA SER A 239 -11.32 9.22 -31.15
C SER A 239 -12.79 8.86 -30.95
N TYR A 240 -13.12 8.20 -29.84
CA TYR A 240 -14.50 7.88 -29.50
C TYR A 240 -15.34 9.14 -29.27
N LEU A 241 -14.81 10.13 -28.52
CA LEU A 241 -15.52 11.38 -28.22
C LEU A 241 -15.71 12.26 -29.48
N ASN A 242 -14.80 12.19 -30.43
CA ASN A 242 -14.88 12.93 -31.70
C ASN A 242 -15.69 12.21 -32.79
N ALA A 243 -16.11 10.97 -32.55
CA ALA A 243 -17.01 10.27 -33.46
C ALA A 243 -18.43 10.86 -33.40
N GLY A 244 -19.17 10.76 -34.48
CA GLY A 244 -20.55 11.23 -34.55
C GLY A 244 -21.49 10.36 -33.69
N LEU A 245 -21.53 10.61 -32.38
CA LEU A 245 -22.33 9.87 -31.43
C LEU A 245 -23.83 10.28 -31.47
N ALA A 246 -24.71 9.30 -31.24
CA ALA A 246 -26.12 9.57 -31.07
C ALA A 246 -26.38 10.15 -29.66
N TRP A 247 -26.25 11.46 -29.51
CA TRP A 247 -26.32 12.18 -28.24
C TRP A 247 -27.68 12.10 -27.53
N SER A 248 -28.75 11.80 -28.24
CA SER A 248 -30.08 11.51 -27.66
C SER A 248 -30.08 10.19 -26.87
N SER A 249 -29.19 9.26 -27.21
CA SER A 249 -29.05 7.96 -26.54
C SER A 249 -28.30 8.11 -25.22
N ARG A 250 -28.93 7.78 -24.11
CA ARG A 250 -28.31 7.78 -22.78
C ARG A 250 -27.15 6.78 -22.68
N PRO A 251 -27.23 5.53 -23.20
CA PRO A 251 -26.08 4.62 -23.28
C PRO A 251 -24.86 5.22 -23.97
N HIS A 252 -25.02 5.94 -25.09
CA HIS A 252 -23.91 6.61 -25.75
C HIS A 252 -23.31 7.72 -24.89
N ARG A 253 -24.15 8.51 -24.18
CA ARG A 253 -23.63 9.53 -23.27
C ARG A 253 -22.88 8.92 -22.07
N GLN A 254 -23.33 7.76 -21.52
CA GLN A 254 -22.60 7.08 -20.47
C GLN A 254 -21.23 6.57 -20.94
N ALA A 255 -21.14 6.01 -22.15
CA ALA A 255 -19.85 5.62 -22.75
C ALA A 255 -18.96 6.84 -23.03
N ALA A 256 -19.55 7.98 -23.43
CA ALA A 256 -18.79 9.22 -23.61
C ALA A 256 -18.26 9.79 -22.29
N LEU A 257 -19.00 9.73 -21.21
CA LEU A 257 -18.51 10.11 -19.86
C LEU A 257 -17.38 9.18 -19.40
N TYR A 258 -17.48 7.88 -19.68
CA TYR A 258 -16.41 6.92 -19.42
C TYR A 258 -15.14 7.29 -20.22
N ALA A 259 -15.27 7.58 -21.52
CA ALA A 259 -14.17 8.01 -22.38
C ALA A 259 -13.56 9.35 -21.90
N LEU A 260 -14.38 10.33 -21.52
CA LEU A 260 -13.93 11.61 -20.97
C LEU A 260 -13.09 11.41 -19.70
N THR A 261 -13.57 10.55 -18.79
CA THR A 261 -12.84 10.21 -17.58
C THR A 261 -11.47 9.61 -17.91
N LYS A 262 -11.40 8.64 -18.82
CA LYS A 262 -10.14 8.04 -19.29
C LYS A 262 -9.20 9.09 -19.91
N LEU A 263 -9.72 9.94 -20.78
CA LEU A 263 -8.93 11.01 -21.43
C LEU A 263 -8.40 11.99 -20.38
N ALA A 264 -9.21 12.40 -19.42
CA ALA A 264 -8.80 13.33 -18.37
C ALA A 264 -7.66 12.78 -17.49
N ARG A 265 -7.54 11.45 -17.33
CA ARG A 265 -6.43 10.83 -16.58
C ARG A 265 -5.11 10.85 -17.34
N SER A 266 -5.15 10.85 -18.67
CA SER A 266 -3.94 10.91 -19.52
C SER A 266 -3.59 12.33 -19.93
N ASP A 267 -4.58 13.15 -20.27
CA ASP A 267 -4.41 14.53 -20.75
C ASP A 267 -5.64 15.37 -20.37
N VAL A 268 -5.55 16.05 -19.23
CA VAL A 268 -6.66 16.87 -18.74
C VAL A 268 -6.92 18.10 -19.60
N ALA A 269 -5.87 18.70 -20.21
CA ALA A 269 -6.03 19.86 -21.07
C ALA A 269 -6.84 19.50 -22.33
N LYS A 270 -6.51 18.37 -22.94
CA LYS A 270 -7.26 17.85 -24.08
C LYS A 270 -8.69 17.47 -23.71
N ALA A 271 -8.90 16.80 -22.55
CA ALA A 271 -10.22 16.46 -22.06
C ALA A 271 -11.11 17.71 -21.87
N ARG A 272 -10.55 18.80 -21.35
CA ARG A 272 -11.25 20.09 -21.21
C ARG A 272 -11.64 20.68 -22.56
N SER A 273 -10.72 20.65 -23.51
CA SER A 273 -10.97 21.14 -24.88
C SER A 273 -12.12 20.38 -25.55
N VAL A 274 -12.04 19.06 -25.54
CA VAL A 274 -13.10 18.18 -26.10
C VAL A 274 -14.42 18.39 -25.38
N TRP A 275 -14.41 18.45 -24.04
CA TRP A 275 -15.60 18.69 -23.23
C TRP A 275 -16.30 20.02 -23.55
N SER A 276 -15.56 21.09 -23.80
CA SER A 276 -16.12 22.39 -24.11
C SER A 276 -16.99 22.36 -25.36
N GLY A 277 -16.63 21.55 -26.37
CA GLY A 277 -17.39 21.39 -27.62
C GLY A 277 -18.64 20.51 -27.53
N MET A 278 -18.70 19.64 -26.50
CA MET A 278 -19.81 18.65 -26.40
C MET A 278 -20.70 18.85 -25.17
N ARG A 279 -20.35 19.72 -24.22
CA ARG A 279 -21.06 19.88 -22.94
C ARG A 279 -22.57 20.02 -23.07
N SER A 280 -23.05 20.80 -24.05
CA SER A 280 -24.47 21.04 -24.28
C SER A 280 -25.28 19.78 -24.69
N LYS A 281 -24.60 18.68 -24.98
CA LYS A 281 -25.20 17.40 -25.35
C LYS A 281 -25.60 16.55 -24.14
N PHE A 282 -25.18 16.97 -22.94
CA PHE A 282 -25.36 16.22 -21.69
C PHE A 282 -26.38 16.90 -20.79
N THR A 283 -27.07 16.10 -19.96
CA THR A 283 -27.97 16.60 -18.93
C THR A 283 -27.17 17.33 -17.83
N ASP A 284 -27.84 18.13 -17.00
CA ASP A 284 -27.19 18.86 -15.91
C ASP A 284 -26.50 17.93 -14.92
N GLU A 285 -27.09 16.76 -14.62
CA GLU A 285 -26.47 15.73 -13.77
C GLU A 285 -25.18 15.21 -14.41
N GLU A 286 -25.23 14.86 -15.68
CA GLU A 286 -24.08 14.39 -16.44
C GLU A 286 -22.97 15.44 -16.56
N GLN A 287 -23.35 16.72 -16.70
CA GLN A 287 -22.41 17.85 -16.71
C GLN A 287 -21.73 18.05 -15.34
N ARG A 288 -22.47 17.93 -14.25
CA ARG A 288 -21.89 17.99 -12.90
C ARG A 288 -20.92 16.83 -12.65
N TYR A 289 -21.28 15.61 -13.05
CA TYR A 289 -20.38 14.47 -12.98
C TYR A 289 -19.08 14.70 -13.77
N ALA A 290 -19.18 15.13 -15.02
CA ALA A 290 -18.02 15.45 -15.87
C ALA A 290 -17.13 16.52 -15.23
N ALA A 291 -17.74 17.57 -14.65
CA ALA A 291 -17.00 18.62 -13.95
C ALA A 291 -16.23 18.06 -12.74
N GLY A 292 -16.81 17.14 -11.97
CA GLY A 292 -16.12 16.44 -10.89
C GLY A 292 -14.92 15.62 -11.37
N GLN A 293 -15.04 14.95 -12.50
CA GLN A 293 -13.94 14.19 -13.09
C GLN A 293 -12.80 15.08 -13.58
N LEU A 294 -13.12 16.24 -14.17
CA LEU A 294 -12.12 17.22 -14.60
C LEU A 294 -11.46 17.89 -13.38
N ALA A 295 -12.23 18.22 -12.32
CA ALA A 295 -11.70 18.73 -11.06
C ALA A 295 -10.67 17.76 -10.45
N TYR A 296 -11.01 16.49 -10.38
CA TYR A 296 -10.10 15.45 -9.89
C TYR A 296 -8.82 15.35 -10.72
N ALA A 297 -8.94 15.34 -12.04
CA ALA A 297 -7.77 15.23 -12.92
C ALA A 297 -6.82 16.43 -12.76
N SER A 298 -7.37 17.65 -12.66
CA SER A 298 -6.59 18.87 -12.41
C SER A 298 -5.96 18.87 -11.01
N ALA A 299 -6.70 18.42 -9.98
CA ALA A 299 -6.19 18.30 -8.61
C ALA A 299 -4.99 17.33 -8.52
N ARG A 300 -5.04 16.21 -9.25
CA ARG A 300 -3.94 15.23 -9.34
C ARG A 300 -2.69 15.80 -10.01
N GLN A 301 -2.83 16.79 -10.89
CA GLN A 301 -1.72 17.50 -11.51
C GLN A 301 -1.27 18.72 -10.68
N LEU A 302 -1.90 18.96 -9.53
CA LEU A 302 -1.68 20.11 -8.66
C LEU A 302 -1.98 21.47 -9.35
N ASP A 303 -2.79 21.46 -10.39
CA ASP A 303 -3.41 22.66 -10.94
C ASP A 303 -4.59 23.07 -10.05
N THR A 304 -4.25 23.77 -8.95
CA THR A 304 -5.20 24.11 -7.89
C THR A 304 -6.31 25.03 -8.40
N ALA A 305 -5.97 26.02 -9.22
CA ALA A 305 -6.94 27.01 -9.71
C ALA A 305 -7.98 26.37 -10.63
N ASP A 306 -7.51 25.53 -11.55
CA ASP A 306 -8.38 24.81 -12.47
C ASP A 306 -9.25 23.77 -11.74
N ALA A 307 -8.63 23.01 -10.80
CA ALA A 307 -9.36 22.06 -9.96
C ALA A 307 -10.52 22.72 -9.22
N MET A 308 -10.28 23.86 -8.58
CA MET A 308 -11.32 24.61 -7.85
C MET A 308 -12.39 25.18 -8.78
N THR A 309 -12.02 25.60 -10.00
CA THR A 309 -12.98 26.06 -11.00
C THR A 309 -13.94 24.96 -11.42
N TRP A 310 -13.43 23.77 -11.69
CA TRP A 310 -14.26 22.61 -12.04
C TRP A 310 -15.05 22.06 -10.85
N PHE A 311 -14.47 22.11 -9.65
CA PHE A 311 -15.16 21.69 -8.42
C PHE A 311 -16.42 22.52 -8.16
N LYS A 312 -16.37 23.85 -8.33
CA LYS A 312 -17.56 24.70 -8.22
C LYS A 312 -18.66 24.33 -9.22
N ARG A 313 -18.27 23.83 -10.41
CA ARG A 313 -19.22 23.37 -11.44
C ARG A 313 -19.78 21.97 -11.17
N ALA A 314 -19.10 21.18 -10.36
CA ALA A 314 -19.57 19.85 -9.98
C ALA A 314 -20.84 19.89 -9.10
N GLY A 315 -21.13 21.02 -8.46
CA GLY A 315 -22.40 21.26 -7.78
C GLY A 315 -22.34 21.02 -6.27
N ASP A 316 -23.44 20.52 -5.73
CA ASP A 316 -23.69 20.36 -4.31
C ASP A 316 -23.03 19.10 -3.70
N GLU A 317 -23.17 18.96 -2.38
CA GLU A 317 -22.63 17.83 -1.61
C GLU A 317 -23.22 16.49 -2.06
N GLN A 318 -24.50 16.44 -2.42
CA GLN A 318 -25.14 15.22 -2.91
C GLN A 318 -24.50 14.72 -4.21
N THR A 319 -24.17 15.62 -5.13
CA THR A 319 -23.44 15.28 -6.35
C THR A 319 -22.04 14.77 -6.03
N LEU A 320 -21.34 15.42 -5.08
CA LEU A 320 -19.97 15.02 -4.68
C LEU A 320 -19.93 13.63 -4.05
N THR A 321 -20.92 13.28 -3.23
CA THR A 321 -21.07 11.94 -2.63
C THR A 321 -21.06 10.84 -3.70
N ARG A 322 -21.56 11.13 -4.89
CA ARG A 322 -21.62 10.20 -6.02
C ARG A 322 -20.35 10.17 -6.88
N LEU A 323 -19.33 10.96 -6.55
CA LEU A 323 -18.07 10.94 -7.30
C LEU A 323 -17.08 9.85 -6.81
N GLY A 324 -17.25 9.35 -5.59
CA GLY A 324 -16.35 8.39 -4.95
C GLY A 324 -15.37 9.06 -3.98
N ASP A 325 -15.02 8.36 -2.90
CA ASP A 325 -14.22 8.89 -1.79
C ASP A 325 -12.85 9.38 -2.24
N TRP A 326 -12.18 8.60 -3.09
CA TRP A 326 -10.84 8.93 -3.59
C TRP A 326 -10.84 10.19 -4.45
N LEU A 327 -11.93 10.45 -5.17
CA LEU A 327 -12.10 11.65 -5.97
C LEU A 327 -12.37 12.86 -5.08
N ALA A 328 -13.29 12.74 -4.13
CA ALA A 328 -13.56 13.78 -3.13
C ALA A 328 -12.31 14.09 -2.28
N ALA A 329 -11.49 13.08 -1.95
CA ALA A 329 -10.21 13.26 -1.27
C ALA A 329 -9.22 14.15 -2.05
N TRP A 330 -9.18 14.04 -3.39
CA TRP A 330 -8.32 14.91 -4.20
C TRP A 330 -8.87 16.32 -4.34
N ILE A 331 -10.19 16.46 -4.35
CA ILE A 331 -10.84 17.76 -4.29
C ILE A 331 -10.54 18.45 -2.96
N ALA A 332 -10.60 17.72 -1.83
CA ALA A 332 -10.21 18.24 -0.53
C ALA A 332 -8.73 18.70 -0.52
N ARG A 333 -7.81 17.95 -1.13
CA ARG A 333 -6.39 18.34 -1.27
C ARG A 333 -6.22 19.62 -2.10
N ALA A 334 -6.96 19.78 -3.17
CA ALA A 334 -6.95 21.01 -3.96
C ALA A 334 -7.50 22.19 -3.15
N ALA A 335 -8.58 21.99 -2.40
CA ALA A 335 -9.16 23.00 -1.53
C ALA A 335 -8.20 23.41 -0.39
N LEU A 336 -7.47 22.45 0.22
CA LEU A 336 -6.41 22.74 1.20
C LEU A 336 -5.31 23.63 0.60
N ARG A 337 -4.82 23.31 -0.60
CA ARG A 337 -3.83 24.13 -1.29
C ARG A 337 -4.33 25.52 -1.67
N ALA A 338 -5.63 25.67 -1.87
CA ALA A 338 -6.28 26.95 -2.15
C ALA A 338 -6.63 27.77 -0.89
N GLY A 339 -6.51 27.20 0.31
CA GLY A 339 -7.01 27.79 1.56
C GLY A 339 -8.54 27.92 1.59
N ALA A 340 -9.26 27.11 0.81
CA ALA A 340 -10.72 27.16 0.66
C ALA A 340 -11.39 26.23 1.68
N TRP A 341 -11.41 26.65 2.95
CA TRP A 341 -11.78 25.80 4.09
C TRP A 341 -13.23 25.29 4.06
N SER A 342 -14.19 26.10 3.59
CA SER A 342 -15.57 25.64 3.39
C SER A 342 -15.66 24.50 2.37
N GLU A 343 -14.83 24.56 1.33
CA GLU A 343 -14.76 23.52 0.30
C GLU A 343 -14.04 22.26 0.81
N VAL A 344 -13.04 22.41 1.69
CA VAL A 344 -12.43 21.29 2.42
C VAL A 344 -13.48 20.53 3.20
N LEU A 345 -14.27 21.23 4.01
CA LEU A 345 -15.33 20.64 4.83
C LEU A 345 -16.38 19.94 3.97
N ARG A 346 -16.83 20.59 2.88
CA ARG A 346 -17.80 20.04 1.94
C ARG A 346 -17.31 18.73 1.29
N ALA A 347 -16.06 18.69 0.84
CA ALA A 347 -15.48 17.49 0.25
C ALA A 347 -15.31 16.34 1.27
N ILE A 348 -14.94 16.66 2.51
CA ILE A 348 -14.82 15.66 3.59
C ILE A 348 -16.20 15.09 3.98
N ASN A 349 -17.22 15.93 4.09
CA ASN A 349 -18.59 15.47 4.38
C ASN A 349 -19.10 14.55 3.27
N ALA A 350 -18.85 14.90 2.01
CA ALA A 350 -19.21 14.05 0.86
C ALA A 350 -18.54 12.67 0.92
N MET A 351 -17.26 12.58 1.33
CA MET A 351 -16.58 11.29 1.55
C MET A 351 -17.28 10.47 2.63
N SER A 352 -17.64 11.10 3.75
CA SER A 352 -18.28 10.42 4.89
C SER A 352 -19.68 9.90 4.55
N ALA A 353 -20.35 10.48 3.59
CA ALA A 353 -21.69 10.11 3.13
C ALA A 353 -21.68 9.13 1.93
N ALA A 354 -20.52 8.84 1.38
CA ALA A 354 -20.42 7.96 0.20
C ALA A 354 -20.77 6.49 0.54
N PRO A 355 -21.32 5.72 -0.43
CA PRO A 355 -21.66 4.31 -0.22
C PRO A 355 -20.52 3.46 0.30
N SER A 356 -19.30 3.73 -0.14
CA SER A 356 -18.05 3.07 0.31
C SER A 356 -17.77 3.34 1.80
N ALA A 357 -17.96 4.55 2.29
CA ALA A 357 -17.75 4.90 3.70
C ALA A 357 -18.75 4.19 4.62
N ALA A 358 -20.02 4.13 4.23
CA ALA A 358 -21.05 3.42 4.98
C ALA A 358 -20.74 1.92 5.16
N GLN A 359 -20.07 1.32 4.17
CA GLN A 359 -19.72 -0.11 4.19
C GLN A 359 -18.40 -0.39 4.95
N THR A 360 -17.46 0.56 4.98
CA THR A 360 -16.15 0.34 5.61
C THR A 360 -16.13 0.71 7.09
N GLY A 361 -16.95 1.65 7.52
CA GLY A 361 -16.99 2.14 8.90
C GLY A 361 -15.69 2.78 9.40
N VAL A 362 -14.66 2.89 8.54
CA VAL A 362 -13.35 3.42 8.89
C VAL A 362 -13.28 4.89 8.48
N VAL A 363 -13.10 5.75 9.46
CA VAL A 363 -12.84 7.18 9.22
C VAL A 363 -11.31 7.38 9.19
N ASP A 364 -10.79 7.83 8.05
CA ASP A 364 -9.35 8.10 7.90
C ASP A 364 -8.94 9.27 8.83
N PRO A 365 -7.95 9.09 9.73
CA PRO A 365 -7.44 10.13 10.61
C PRO A 365 -7.03 11.42 9.88
N ALA A 366 -6.58 11.32 8.64
CA ALA A 366 -6.27 12.49 7.81
C ALA A 366 -7.48 13.41 7.65
N TRP A 367 -8.63 12.84 7.28
CA TRP A 367 -9.83 13.65 7.04
C TRP A 367 -10.45 14.15 8.33
N GLN A 368 -10.29 13.45 9.46
CA GLN A 368 -10.68 13.98 10.76
C GLN A 368 -9.85 15.21 11.13
N TYR A 369 -8.51 15.15 10.99
CA TYR A 369 -7.64 16.29 11.26
C TYR A 369 -8.00 17.50 10.38
N TRP A 370 -8.12 17.28 9.06
CA TRP A 370 -8.45 18.39 8.14
C TRP A 370 -9.86 18.92 8.32
N LYS A 371 -10.81 18.10 8.77
CA LYS A 371 -12.15 18.56 9.21
C LYS A 371 -12.02 19.48 10.40
N ALA A 372 -11.28 19.08 11.43
CA ALA A 372 -11.06 19.92 12.62
C ALA A 372 -10.39 21.25 12.25
N ARG A 373 -9.36 21.22 11.35
CA ARG A 373 -8.72 22.45 10.84
C ARG A 373 -9.75 23.36 10.14
N ALA A 374 -10.58 22.80 9.28
CA ALA A 374 -11.62 23.57 8.58
C ALA A 374 -12.65 24.18 9.56
N LEU A 375 -13.05 23.45 10.60
CA LEU A 375 -13.94 23.96 11.64
C LEU A 375 -13.32 25.15 12.39
N VAL A 376 -12.02 25.08 12.73
CA VAL A 376 -11.29 26.21 13.36
C VAL A 376 -11.34 27.45 12.46
N GLU A 377 -11.01 27.31 11.19
CA GLU A 377 -10.99 28.41 10.22
C GLU A 377 -12.39 28.98 9.95
N MET A 378 -13.44 28.18 10.18
CA MET A 378 -14.83 28.59 10.12
C MET A 378 -15.41 29.02 11.49
N SER A 379 -14.52 29.23 12.49
CA SER A 379 -14.87 29.72 13.84
C SER A 379 -15.59 28.70 14.74
N ASP A 380 -15.72 27.43 14.36
CA ASP A 380 -16.24 26.37 15.23
C ASP A 380 -15.08 25.67 15.99
N LYS A 381 -14.52 26.37 16.97
CA LYS A 381 -13.45 25.85 17.80
C LYS A 381 -13.87 24.69 18.70
N ALA A 382 -15.13 24.66 19.14
CA ALA A 382 -15.61 23.63 20.05
C ALA A 382 -15.73 22.27 19.32
N GLY A 383 -16.29 22.26 18.13
CA GLY A 383 -16.35 21.05 17.28
C GLY A 383 -14.97 20.52 16.92
N ALA A 384 -14.02 21.41 16.62
CA ALA A 384 -12.64 21.04 16.32
C ALA A 384 -11.93 20.42 17.54
N GLN A 385 -12.09 20.99 18.74
CA GLN A 385 -11.44 20.53 19.97
C GLN A 385 -11.74 19.08 20.30
N ALA A 386 -12.98 18.63 20.12
CA ALA A 386 -13.38 17.25 20.36
C ALA A 386 -12.66 16.28 19.41
N ILE A 387 -12.57 16.64 18.12
CA ILE A 387 -11.89 15.82 17.11
C ILE A 387 -10.39 15.74 17.39
N TYR A 388 -9.75 16.87 17.71
CA TYR A 388 -8.32 16.88 18.06
C TYR A 388 -8.02 16.06 19.31
N ALA A 389 -8.88 16.13 20.35
CA ALA A 389 -8.68 15.38 21.59
C ALA A 389 -8.75 13.86 21.37
N ASP A 390 -9.57 13.40 20.42
CA ASP A 390 -9.62 11.99 20.06
C ASP A 390 -8.40 11.56 19.21
N LEU A 391 -8.05 12.36 18.19
CA LEU A 391 -6.88 12.09 17.35
C LEU A 391 -5.56 12.12 18.13
N ALA A 392 -5.43 13.00 19.11
CA ALA A 392 -4.21 13.13 19.92
C ALA A 392 -3.87 11.87 20.73
N LYS A 393 -4.80 10.93 20.87
CA LYS A 393 -4.57 9.61 21.48
C LYS A 393 -3.84 8.64 20.55
N GLU A 394 -3.77 8.94 19.25
CA GLU A 394 -3.10 8.11 18.26
C GLU A 394 -1.61 8.45 18.14
N PHE A 395 -0.76 7.42 17.98
CA PHE A 395 0.68 7.58 17.76
C PHE A 395 1.04 7.80 16.28
N SER A 396 0.12 8.39 15.54
CA SER A 396 0.22 8.63 14.11
C SER A 396 0.67 10.06 13.80
N PHE A 397 0.96 10.32 12.51
CA PHE A 397 1.28 11.67 12.03
C PHE A 397 0.17 12.68 12.37
N TYR A 398 -1.09 12.31 12.18
CA TYR A 398 -2.23 13.19 12.48
C TYR A 398 -2.54 13.26 13.97
N GLY A 399 -2.22 12.21 14.74
CA GLY A 399 -2.27 12.27 16.19
C GLY A 399 -1.27 13.27 16.77
N LEU A 400 -0.03 13.28 16.25
CA LEU A 400 0.99 14.28 16.63
C LEU A 400 0.56 15.72 16.28
N LEU A 401 0.04 15.93 15.07
CA LEU A 401 -0.49 17.23 14.67
C LEU A 401 -1.65 17.67 15.57
N ALA A 402 -2.60 16.79 15.84
CA ALA A 402 -3.74 17.09 16.70
C ALA A 402 -3.31 17.40 18.15
N ALA A 403 -2.35 16.67 18.69
CA ALA A 403 -1.78 16.97 20.00
C ALA A 403 -1.18 18.38 20.07
N GLU A 404 -0.41 18.79 19.06
CA GLU A 404 0.13 20.15 19.00
C GLU A 404 -0.95 21.24 18.79
N GLU A 405 -2.07 20.93 18.08
CA GLU A 405 -3.19 21.89 17.95
C GLU A 405 -3.82 22.26 19.31
N ILE A 406 -3.90 21.29 20.21
CA ILE A 406 -4.51 21.48 21.54
C ILE A 406 -3.47 21.70 22.65
N GLY A 407 -2.19 21.81 22.31
CA GLY A 407 -1.11 21.98 23.29
C GLY A 407 -0.92 20.77 24.22
N ALA A 408 -1.34 19.58 23.82
CA ALA A 408 -1.15 18.36 24.59
C ALA A 408 0.31 17.93 24.54
N PRO A 409 0.97 17.71 25.69
CA PRO A 409 2.36 17.27 25.73
C PRO A 409 2.48 15.83 25.25
N LEU A 410 3.58 15.51 24.55
CA LEU A 410 3.94 14.11 24.30
C LEU A 410 4.29 13.41 25.63
N PRO A 411 4.02 12.10 25.76
CA PRO A 411 4.41 11.35 26.96
C PRO A 411 5.90 11.48 27.22
N ALA A 412 6.28 11.64 28.50
CA ALA A 412 7.71 11.79 28.89
C ALA A 412 8.52 10.55 28.45
N PRO A 413 9.82 10.71 28.10
CA PRO A 413 10.67 9.58 27.70
C PRO A 413 10.70 8.46 28.75
N THR A 414 10.72 8.81 30.02
CA THR A 414 10.66 7.83 31.14
C THR A 414 9.37 7.04 31.16
N THR A 415 8.23 7.67 30.86
CA THR A 415 6.92 6.97 30.72
C THR A 415 6.92 6.05 29.51
N LEU A 416 7.48 6.49 28.39
CA LEU A 416 7.59 5.67 27.16
C LEU A 416 8.56 4.49 27.34
N GLN A 417 9.61 4.66 28.15
CA GLN A 417 10.63 3.64 28.44
C GLN A 417 10.23 2.72 29.62
N ALA A 418 9.28 3.11 30.45
CA ALA A 418 8.86 2.35 31.63
C ALA A 418 8.30 0.96 31.30
N GLY A 419 8.08 0.72 30.03
CA GLY A 419 7.84 -0.60 29.47
C GLY A 419 6.51 -1.23 29.89
N ALA A 420 5.79 -1.73 28.92
CA ALA A 420 4.75 -2.70 29.19
C ALA A 420 5.37 -3.98 29.79
N VAL A 421 4.52 -4.86 30.31
CA VAL A 421 4.85 -6.13 30.95
C VAL A 421 6.11 -6.79 30.37
N LYS A 422 7.12 -7.04 31.22
CA LYS A 422 8.31 -7.80 30.82
C LYS A 422 7.96 -9.27 30.76
N PRO A 423 8.06 -9.93 29.59
CA PRO A 423 7.74 -11.34 29.49
C PRO A 423 8.64 -12.20 30.37
N THR A 424 8.08 -13.18 31.01
CA THR A 424 8.81 -14.20 31.78
C THR A 424 9.61 -15.13 30.84
N PRO A 425 10.63 -15.82 31.34
CA PRO A 425 11.35 -16.82 30.55
C PRO A 425 10.45 -17.91 29.98
N ASP A 426 9.44 -18.36 30.73
CA ASP A 426 8.53 -19.42 30.28
C ASP A 426 7.59 -18.94 29.18
N GLU A 427 7.08 -17.71 29.23
CA GLU A 427 6.30 -17.11 28.15
C GLU A 427 7.10 -16.97 26.85
N LEU A 428 8.38 -16.69 26.93
CA LEU A 428 9.26 -16.66 25.76
C LEU A 428 9.57 -18.05 25.22
N LYS A 429 9.77 -19.04 26.10
CA LYS A 429 10.09 -20.42 25.75
C LYS A 429 9.01 -21.09 24.91
N ARG A 430 7.73 -20.69 25.07
CA ARG A 430 6.64 -21.21 24.22
C ARG A 430 6.88 -20.96 22.73
N PHE A 431 7.52 -19.85 22.37
CA PHE A 431 7.87 -19.56 20.96
C PHE A 431 9.04 -20.41 20.46
N ASP A 432 10.04 -20.68 21.32
CA ASP A 432 11.15 -21.59 20.97
C ASP A 432 10.65 -23.02 20.71
N GLN A 433 9.54 -23.41 21.29
CA GLN A 433 8.89 -24.72 21.11
C GLN A 433 7.94 -24.74 19.90
N SER A 434 7.44 -23.58 19.46
CA SER A 434 6.48 -23.46 18.36
C SER A 434 7.08 -23.83 17.02
N ALA A 435 6.49 -24.80 16.31
CA ALA A 435 6.89 -25.16 14.94
C ALA A 435 6.73 -23.97 13.97
N ALA A 436 5.63 -23.21 14.10
CA ALA A 436 5.38 -22.03 13.28
C ALA A 436 6.45 -20.94 13.52
N ALA A 437 6.80 -20.65 14.78
CA ALA A 437 7.85 -19.69 15.09
C ALA A 437 9.23 -20.12 14.54
N LYS A 438 9.54 -21.41 14.60
CA LYS A 438 10.76 -21.97 14.00
C LYS A 438 10.78 -21.80 12.47
N ARG A 439 9.63 -22.02 11.80
CA ARG A 439 9.50 -21.76 10.34
C ARG A 439 9.75 -20.30 10.02
N VAL A 440 9.21 -19.37 10.80
CA VAL A 440 9.43 -17.93 10.61
C VAL A 440 10.92 -17.56 10.69
N LEU A 441 11.64 -18.08 11.70
CA LEU A 441 13.08 -17.85 11.81
C LEU A 441 13.82 -18.39 10.61
N LYS A 442 13.53 -19.64 10.21
CA LYS A 442 14.19 -20.27 9.06
C LYS A 442 13.90 -19.52 7.75
N LEU A 443 12.65 -19.10 7.50
CA LEU A 443 12.31 -18.27 6.35
C LEU A 443 13.06 -16.92 6.37
N SER A 444 13.20 -16.31 7.56
CA SER A 444 13.94 -15.06 7.72
C SER A 444 15.44 -15.23 7.43
N GLU A 445 16.06 -16.30 7.96
CA GLU A 445 17.46 -16.67 7.70
C GLU A 445 17.74 -16.92 6.20
N LEU A 446 16.76 -17.48 5.49
CA LEU A 446 16.85 -17.72 4.05
C LEU A 446 16.54 -16.47 3.20
N GLY A 447 16.19 -15.34 3.80
CA GLY A 447 15.81 -14.12 3.09
C GLY A 447 14.39 -14.15 2.49
N LEU A 448 13.58 -15.15 2.83
CA LEU A 448 12.19 -15.34 2.34
C LEU A 448 11.20 -14.49 3.16
N ARG A 449 11.48 -13.17 3.20
CA ARG A 449 10.83 -12.22 4.10
C ARG A 449 9.31 -12.17 3.97
N ALA A 450 8.79 -12.22 2.74
CA ALA A 450 7.35 -12.14 2.51
C ALA A 450 6.62 -13.38 3.07
N ASP A 451 7.24 -14.55 2.97
CA ASP A 451 6.72 -15.78 3.52
C ASP A 451 6.86 -15.80 5.05
N ALA A 452 8.01 -15.37 5.59
CA ALA A 452 8.20 -15.18 7.03
C ALA A 452 7.15 -14.22 7.64
N ALA A 453 6.83 -13.13 6.92
CA ALA A 453 5.83 -12.18 7.36
C ALA A 453 4.42 -12.78 7.44
N ARG A 454 4.03 -13.55 6.42
CA ARG A 454 2.72 -14.22 6.38
C ARG A 454 2.60 -15.32 7.43
N GLU A 455 3.65 -16.14 7.57
CA GLU A 455 3.71 -17.16 8.62
C GLU A 455 3.58 -16.53 10.01
N TRP A 456 4.35 -15.45 10.27
CA TRP A 456 4.28 -14.75 11.54
C TRP A 456 2.92 -14.11 11.81
N TYR A 457 2.30 -13.52 10.78
CA TYR A 457 0.95 -12.96 10.92
C TYR A 457 -0.05 -14.02 11.37
N SER A 458 0.02 -15.23 10.83
CA SER A 458 -0.88 -16.33 11.23
C SER A 458 -0.70 -16.73 12.70
N VAL A 459 0.50 -16.53 13.26
CA VAL A 459 0.78 -16.80 14.68
C VAL A 459 0.18 -15.73 15.58
N VAL A 460 0.30 -14.45 15.17
CA VAL A 460 0.01 -13.31 16.06
C VAL A 460 -1.33 -12.62 15.79
N LYS A 461 -2.08 -13.02 14.77
CA LYS A 461 -3.29 -12.30 14.34
C LYS A 461 -4.36 -12.19 15.43
N ASP A 462 -4.49 -13.21 16.24
CA ASP A 462 -5.52 -13.32 17.29
C ASP A 462 -4.97 -13.01 18.70
N PHE A 463 -3.72 -12.50 18.81
CA PHE A 463 -3.10 -12.18 20.09
C PHE A 463 -3.69 -10.90 20.70
N ASN A 464 -3.87 -10.92 22.02
CA ASN A 464 -4.09 -9.72 22.80
C ASN A 464 -2.80 -8.87 22.90
N ASP A 465 -2.85 -7.69 23.56
CA ASP A 465 -1.72 -6.79 23.66
C ASP A 465 -0.52 -7.42 24.42
N ALA A 466 -0.75 -8.13 25.52
CA ALA A 466 0.30 -8.77 26.30
C ALA A 466 1.01 -9.87 25.52
N ASP A 467 0.27 -10.73 24.83
CA ASP A 467 0.81 -11.76 23.95
C ASP A 467 1.57 -11.17 22.76
N SER A 468 1.05 -10.09 22.18
CA SER A 468 1.72 -9.36 21.09
C SER A 468 3.06 -8.76 21.54
N LEU A 469 3.13 -8.17 22.75
CA LEU A 469 4.37 -7.63 23.29
C LEU A 469 5.37 -8.74 23.63
N THR A 470 4.90 -9.87 24.17
CA THR A 470 5.74 -11.05 24.41
C THR A 470 6.34 -11.58 23.10
N ALA A 471 5.52 -11.71 22.06
CA ALA A 471 5.95 -12.13 20.74
C ALA A 471 6.94 -11.14 20.10
N ALA A 472 6.69 -9.84 20.24
CA ALA A 472 7.59 -8.78 19.78
C ALA A 472 8.96 -8.85 20.47
N GLU A 473 8.98 -9.02 21.80
CA GLU A 473 10.21 -9.17 22.58
C GLU A 473 10.99 -10.44 22.17
N TRP A 474 10.29 -11.55 21.94
CA TRP A 474 10.93 -12.77 21.47
C TRP A 474 11.61 -12.55 20.11
N MET A 475 10.94 -11.91 19.14
CA MET A 475 11.51 -11.56 17.83
C MET A 475 12.72 -10.61 17.98
N ARG A 476 12.62 -9.62 18.91
CA ARG A 476 13.73 -8.72 19.21
C ARG A 476 14.97 -9.48 19.65
N ARG A 477 14.81 -10.46 20.56
CA ARG A 477 15.91 -11.32 21.04
C ARG A 477 16.51 -12.20 19.96
N LYS A 478 15.72 -12.56 18.93
CA LYS A 478 16.19 -13.31 17.75
C LYS A 478 16.82 -12.40 16.68
N GLY A 479 16.86 -11.09 16.87
CA GLY A 479 17.40 -10.14 15.89
C GLY A 479 16.51 -9.89 14.68
N VAL A 480 15.23 -10.32 14.72
CA VAL A 480 14.26 -10.14 13.64
C VAL A 480 13.48 -8.85 13.89
N TRP A 481 14.16 -7.73 13.70
CA TRP A 481 13.71 -6.39 14.09
C TRP A 481 12.38 -5.99 13.46
N ASP A 482 12.24 -6.21 12.16
CA ASP A 482 11.05 -5.83 11.41
C ASP A 482 9.80 -6.57 11.91
N ARG A 483 9.92 -7.84 12.28
CA ARG A 483 8.80 -8.62 12.84
C ARG A 483 8.48 -8.15 14.26
N SER A 484 9.50 -7.89 15.06
CA SER A 484 9.34 -7.32 16.40
C SER A 484 8.57 -6.01 16.38
N ILE A 485 9.01 -5.04 15.56
CA ILE A 485 8.37 -3.73 15.43
C ILE A 485 6.92 -3.88 14.95
N ASN A 486 6.68 -4.66 13.88
CA ASN A 486 5.34 -4.86 13.33
C ASN A 486 4.39 -5.48 14.35
N THR A 487 4.89 -6.38 15.19
CA THR A 487 4.07 -7.04 16.22
C THR A 487 3.75 -6.07 17.37
N ALA A 488 4.72 -5.29 17.83
CA ALA A 488 4.51 -4.26 18.86
C ALA A 488 3.51 -3.17 18.40
N GLU A 489 3.49 -2.84 17.10
CA GLU A 489 2.53 -1.88 16.52
C GLU A 489 1.07 -2.35 16.55
N ARG A 490 0.81 -3.65 16.68
CA ARG A 490 -0.55 -4.22 16.71
C ARG A 490 -1.30 -3.92 18.02
N THR A 491 -0.59 -3.58 19.09
CA THR A 491 -1.20 -3.32 20.40
C THR A 491 -2.14 -2.11 20.38
N LYS A 492 -3.28 -2.22 21.07
CA LYS A 492 -4.38 -1.25 21.08
C LYS A 492 -4.42 -0.39 22.33
N THR A 493 -4.12 -0.96 23.48
CA THR A 493 -4.25 -0.32 24.80
C THR A 493 -2.96 -0.32 25.60
N GLN A 494 -2.17 -1.41 25.50
CA GLN A 494 -0.87 -1.53 26.15
C GLN A 494 0.24 -1.38 25.11
N HIS A 495 1.07 -0.37 25.27
CA HIS A 495 2.10 -0.05 24.29
C HIS A 495 3.48 -0.12 24.90
N ASP A 496 4.43 -0.69 24.17
CA ASP A 496 5.85 -0.64 24.48
C ASP A 496 6.59 0.13 23.38
N PHE A 497 6.98 1.34 23.70
CA PHE A 497 7.68 2.22 22.75
C PHE A 497 9.12 1.77 22.48
N GLY A 498 9.76 1.08 23.44
CA GLY A 498 11.06 0.47 23.22
C GLY A 498 11.01 -0.64 22.16
N LEU A 499 9.89 -1.39 22.07
CA LEU A 499 9.66 -2.38 21.04
C LEU A 499 9.15 -1.78 19.72
N ARG A 500 8.37 -0.69 19.77
CA ARG A 500 7.88 0.00 18.56
C ARG A 500 8.96 0.81 17.85
N TYR A 501 9.86 1.45 18.62
CA TYR A 501 10.90 2.36 18.13
C TYR A 501 12.29 1.88 18.55
N GLN A 502 12.59 0.63 18.25
CA GLN A 502 13.90 0.02 18.49
C GLN A 502 15.01 0.76 17.74
N MET A 503 16.20 0.76 18.33
CA MET A 503 17.40 1.41 17.77
C MET A 503 18.56 0.41 17.60
N PRO A 504 18.38 -0.68 16.82
CA PRO A 504 19.50 -1.54 16.47
C PRO A 504 20.52 -0.75 15.64
N TYR A 505 21.77 -1.19 15.65
CA TYR A 505 22.87 -0.52 14.94
C TYR A 505 23.06 0.97 15.33
N ALA A 506 22.74 1.30 16.60
CA ALA A 506 22.70 2.70 17.04
C ALA A 506 24.05 3.40 16.89
N ALA A 507 25.17 2.70 17.06
CA ALA A 507 26.50 3.27 16.94
C ALA A 507 26.79 3.70 15.49
N GLU A 508 26.55 2.81 14.54
CA GLU A 508 26.77 3.03 13.11
C GLU A 508 25.85 4.14 12.57
N ILE A 509 24.58 4.09 12.93
CA ILE A 509 23.57 5.08 12.48
C ILE A 509 23.89 6.48 13.05
N LYS A 510 24.20 6.59 14.34
CA LYS A 510 24.58 7.87 14.96
C LYS A 510 25.86 8.43 14.36
N LYS A 511 26.87 7.56 14.11
CA LYS A 511 28.11 7.95 13.44
C LYS A 511 27.83 8.53 12.05
N ALA A 512 27.06 7.82 11.23
CA ALA A 512 26.71 8.28 9.88
C ALA A 512 25.91 9.59 9.89
N ALA A 513 24.94 9.74 10.80
CA ALA A 513 24.16 10.95 10.96
C ALA A 513 25.03 12.15 11.36
N THR A 514 25.94 11.96 12.36
CA THR A 514 26.87 13.00 12.79
C THR A 514 27.82 13.43 11.68
N GLN A 515 28.40 12.47 10.95
CA GLN A 515 29.29 12.76 9.81
C GLN A 515 28.59 13.52 8.68
N SER A 516 27.29 13.34 8.55
CA SER A 516 26.45 14.02 7.54
C SER A 516 25.74 15.26 8.09
N ALA A 517 26.03 15.69 9.32
CA ALA A 517 25.36 16.82 10.01
C ALA A 517 23.81 16.70 9.96
N LEU A 518 23.28 15.51 10.22
CA LEU A 518 21.85 15.21 10.26
C LEU A 518 21.37 15.00 11.70
N ASP A 519 20.11 15.34 11.96
CA ASP A 519 19.41 14.91 13.16
C ASP A 519 19.32 13.37 13.19
N HIS A 520 19.85 12.76 14.25
CA HIS A 520 19.85 11.31 14.43
C HIS A 520 18.43 10.72 14.35
N SER A 521 17.45 11.42 14.93
CA SER A 521 16.05 10.98 14.94
C SER A 521 15.45 10.91 13.54
N LEU A 522 15.83 11.84 12.65
CA LEU A 522 15.40 11.82 11.26
C LEU A 522 15.97 10.60 10.52
N VAL A 523 17.26 10.28 10.74
CA VAL A 523 17.90 9.10 10.12
C VAL A 523 17.27 7.81 10.63
N PHE A 524 17.02 7.66 11.94
CA PHE A 524 16.30 6.52 12.49
C PHE A 524 14.89 6.41 11.93
N GLY A 525 14.17 7.53 11.84
CA GLY A 525 12.82 7.59 11.29
C GLY A 525 12.75 7.11 9.84
N LEU A 526 13.75 7.50 9.03
CA LEU A 526 13.87 7.08 7.64
C LEU A 526 14.21 5.59 7.54
N ILE A 527 15.21 5.08 8.26
CA ILE A 527 15.59 3.65 8.26
C ILE A 527 14.40 2.77 8.67
N ARG A 528 13.66 3.21 9.70
CA ARG A 528 12.46 2.48 10.13
C ARG A 528 11.42 2.39 9.01
N GLN A 529 11.27 3.42 8.20
CA GLN A 529 10.34 3.41 7.06
C GLN A 529 10.88 2.58 5.89
N GLU A 530 12.19 2.60 5.64
CA GLU A 530 12.81 1.91 4.51
C GLU A 530 12.90 0.39 4.71
N SER A 531 13.39 -0.06 5.85
CA SER A 531 13.73 -1.48 6.06
C SER A 531 13.22 -2.06 7.37
N ARG A 532 12.76 -1.23 8.31
CA ARG A 532 12.56 -1.62 9.72
C ARG A 532 13.78 -2.32 10.30
N PHE A 533 14.95 -1.77 10.00
CA PHE A 533 16.27 -2.23 10.46
C PHE A 533 16.67 -3.63 9.94
N TRP A 534 16.11 -4.09 8.85
CA TRP A 534 16.60 -5.27 8.18
C TRP A 534 17.79 -4.92 7.28
N ALA A 535 19.03 -5.30 7.72
CA ALA A 535 20.27 -4.92 7.05
C ALA A 535 20.41 -5.53 5.63
N GLU A 536 19.83 -6.70 5.41
CA GLU A 536 19.88 -7.43 4.14
C GLU A 536 18.66 -7.17 3.24
N ALA A 537 17.88 -6.11 3.54
CA ALA A 537 16.67 -5.81 2.80
C ALA A 537 16.97 -5.55 1.32
N VAL A 538 16.20 -6.20 0.43
CA VAL A 538 16.23 -5.98 -1.00
C VAL A 538 14.80 -5.66 -1.47
N SER A 539 14.59 -4.48 -2.05
CA SER A 539 13.30 -4.13 -2.61
C SER A 539 13.06 -4.79 -3.97
N SER A 540 11.81 -4.80 -4.43
CA SER A 540 11.45 -5.28 -5.79
C SER A 540 12.14 -4.48 -6.90
N ALA A 541 12.50 -3.22 -6.63
CA ALA A 541 13.26 -2.35 -7.54
C ALA A 541 14.78 -2.53 -7.43
N GLY A 542 15.26 -3.36 -6.49
CA GLY A 542 16.68 -3.62 -6.28
C GLY A 542 17.39 -2.63 -5.36
N ALA A 543 16.66 -1.85 -4.54
CA ALA A 543 17.26 -1.07 -3.47
C ALA A 543 17.76 -1.97 -2.33
N LEU A 544 18.88 -1.62 -1.69
CA LEU A 544 19.61 -2.49 -0.78
C LEU A 544 19.79 -1.86 0.60
N GLY A 545 19.71 -2.71 1.63
CA GLY A 545 20.14 -2.44 2.99
C GLY A 545 19.23 -1.55 3.81
N LEU A 546 19.71 -1.10 4.97
CA LEU A 546 18.96 -0.34 5.97
C LEU A 546 18.26 0.90 5.41
N MET A 547 18.96 1.67 4.58
CA MET A 547 18.47 2.91 3.99
C MET A 547 18.02 2.74 2.53
N GLN A 548 17.87 1.49 2.05
CA GLN A 548 17.35 1.16 0.71
C GLN A 548 18.03 1.96 -0.42
N VAL A 549 19.37 1.94 -0.44
CA VAL A 549 20.14 2.66 -1.45
C VAL A 549 20.13 1.87 -2.76
N MET A 550 19.73 2.51 -3.85
CA MET A 550 19.81 1.91 -5.19
C MET A 550 21.27 1.76 -5.62
N PRO A 551 21.67 0.64 -6.27
CA PRO A 551 23.06 0.44 -6.73
C PRO A 551 23.61 1.59 -7.59
N ALA A 552 22.77 2.16 -8.46
CA ALA A 552 23.16 3.32 -9.28
C ALA A 552 23.41 4.57 -8.42
N THR A 553 22.58 4.78 -7.38
CA THR A 553 22.77 5.86 -6.42
C THR A 553 24.03 5.63 -5.58
N GLY A 554 24.28 4.38 -5.13
CA GLY A 554 25.50 4.02 -4.43
C GLY A 554 26.76 4.33 -5.23
N LYS A 555 26.77 4.02 -6.53
CA LYS A 555 27.88 4.35 -7.43
C LYS A 555 28.09 5.87 -7.55
N TRP A 556 27.00 6.63 -7.66
CA TRP A 556 27.06 8.10 -7.68
C TRP A 556 27.60 8.67 -6.37
N ILE A 557 27.13 8.16 -5.22
CA ILE A 557 27.61 8.55 -3.89
C ILE A 557 29.11 8.24 -3.74
N ALA A 558 29.54 7.03 -4.11
CA ALA A 558 30.93 6.60 -4.06
C ALA A 558 31.84 7.56 -4.84
N THR A 559 31.42 7.99 -6.04
CA THR A 559 32.13 8.99 -6.84
C THR A 559 32.22 10.34 -6.09
N LYS A 560 31.13 10.79 -5.45
CA LYS A 560 31.11 12.06 -4.71
C LYS A 560 31.97 12.02 -3.44
N MET A 561 31.99 10.88 -2.76
CA MET A 561 32.79 10.63 -1.54
C MET A 561 34.23 10.20 -1.85
N LYS A 562 34.60 10.06 -3.14
CA LYS A 562 35.92 9.54 -3.60
C LYS A 562 36.24 8.15 -3.04
N ALA A 563 35.22 7.30 -2.85
CA ALA A 563 35.37 5.91 -2.42
C ALA A 563 35.69 5.03 -3.65
N THR A 564 36.99 4.88 -3.95
CA THR A 564 37.49 4.20 -5.16
C THR A 564 37.24 2.69 -5.16
N ASP A 565 37.20 2.09 -3.97
CA ASP A 565 37.09 0.61 -3.81
C ASP A 565 35.64 0.13 -3.64
N TYR A 566 34.66 1.02 -3.84
CA TYR A 566 33.26 0.69 -3.68
C TYR A 566 32.78 -0.34 -4.71
N ARG A 567 32.06 -1.35 -4.20
CA ARG A 567 31.33 -2.35 -5.01
C ARG A 567 29.86 -2.37 -4.57
N PRO A 568 28.89 -2.57 -5.49
CA PRO A 568 27.47 -2.60 -5.14
C PRO A 568 27.08 -3.59 -4.05
N SER A 569 27.78 -4.73 -3.93
CA SER A 569 27.57 -5.72 -2.86
C SER A 569 27.83 -5.18 -1.45
N GLN A 570 28.65 -4.15 -1.31
CA GLN A 570 28.93 -3.51 -0.01
C GLN A 570 27.74 -2.71 0.53
N LEU A 571 26.69 -2.46 -0.27
CA LEU A 571 25.44 -1.88 0.25
C LEU A 571 24.69 -2.82 1.21
N ALA A 572 25.06 -4.06 1.34
CA ALA A 572 24.58 -4.96 2.39
C ALA A 572 25.29 -4.75 3.74
N ASP A 573 26.46 -4.08 3.75
CA ASP A 573 27.15 -3.71 4.98
C ASP A 573 26.46 -2.53 5.67
N VAL A 574 26.25 -2.65 6.98
CA VAL A 574 25.51 -1.65 7.78
C VAL A 574 26.22 -0.29 7.76
N GLY A 575 27.55 -0.27 7.93
CA GLY A 575 28.32 0.97 7.99
C GLY A 575 28.36 1.69 6.63
N VAL A 576 28.56 0.94 5.54
CA VAL A 576 28.56 1.49 4.17
C VAL A 576 27.16 1.99 3.82
N ASN A 577 26.14 1.20 4.08
CA ASN A 577 24.76 1.56 3.74
C ASN A 577 24.28 2.81 4.48
N THR A 578 24.49 2.86 5.80
CA THR A 578 24.10 4.02 6.61
C THR A 578 24.92 5.27 6.26
N GLY A 579 26.22 5.13 6.01
CA GLY A 579 27.07 6.25 5.56
C GLY A 579 26.61 6.82 4.22
N PHE A 580 26.35 5.95 3.25
CA PHE A 580 25.88 6.37 1.91
C PHE A 580 24.46 6.95 1.96
N GLY A 581 23.55 6.30 2.67
CA GLY A 581 22.18 6.77 2.82
C GLY A 581 22.10 8.12 3.53
N ALA A 582 22.88 8.32 4.60
CA ALA A 582 22.96 9.59 5.31
C ALA A 582 23.57 10.70 4.43
N PHE A 583 24.63 10.41 3.69
CA PHE A 583 25.19 11.35 2.70
C PHE A 583 24.15 11.77 1.66
N TYR A 584 23.36 10.82 1.13
CA TYR A 584 22.32 11.13 0.16
C TYR A 584 21.19 11.96 0.78
N LEU A 585 20.75 11.59 2.01
CA LEU A 585 19.73 12.34 2.74
C LEU A 585 20.18 13.78 2.99
N ARG A 586 21.44 14.00 3.39
CA ARG A 586 22.03 15.36 3.54
C ARG A 586 21.99 16.11 2.21
N THR A 587 22.41 15.45 1.15
CA THR A 587 22.43 16.06 -0.19
C THR A 587 21.03 16.53 -0.63
N VAL A 588 20.01 15.71 -0.44
CA VAL A 588 18.64 16.11 -0.82
C VAL A 588 18.06 17.14 0.16
N LEU A 589 18.41 17.10 1.43
CA LEU A 589 18.02 18.10 2.42
C LEU A 589 18.58 19.49 2.06
N ASP A 590 19.86 19.57 1.66
CA ASP A 590 20.49 20.80 1.19
C ASP A 590 19.83 21.32 -0.11
N GLN A 591 19.57 20.43 -1.05
CA GLN A 591 18.88 20.77 -2.31
C GLN A 591 17.45 21.28 -2.09
N MET A 592 16.85 20.94 -0.96
CA MET A 592 15.49 21.35 -0.56
C MET A 592 15.50 22.50 0.46
N GLY A 593 16.62 23.18 0.64
CA GLY A 593 16.72 24.33 1.54
C GLY A 593 16.48 24.00 3.02
N GLY A 594 16.81 22.78 3.45
CA GLY A 594 16.62 22.32 4.83
C GLY A 594 15.20 21.81 5.13
N SER A 595 14.31 21.76 4.17
CA SER A 595 12.93 21.25 4.38
C SER A 595 12.91 19.73 4.51
N GLU A 596 12.65 19.21 5.71
CA GLU A 596 12.57 17.77 5.98
C GLU A 596 11.46 17.08 5.17
N PRO A 597 10.21 17.62 5.02
CA PRO A 597 9.19 16.96 4.19
C PRO A 597 9.58 16.89 2.72
N MET A 598 10.23 17.93 2.18
CA MET A 598 10.72 17.89 0.81
C MET A 598 11.91 16.95 0.65
N ALA A 599 12.79 16.86 1.63
CA ALA A 599 13.92 15.92 1.63
C ALA A 599 13.43 14.47 1.68
N ALA A 600 12.46 14.14 2.54
CA ALA A 600 11.84 12.82 2.58
C ALA A 600 11.14 12.48 1.27
N ALA A 601 10.40 13.42 0.69
CA ALA A 601 9.79 13.25 -0.63
C ALA A 601 10.84 13.03 -1.74
N SER A 602 11.97 13.75 -1.66
CA SER A 602 13.09 13.63 -2.60
C SER A 602 13.79 12.28 -2.48
N TYR A 603 13.96 11.78 -1.27
CA TYR A 603 14.58 10.49 -1.00
C TYR A 603 13.79 9.35 -1.66
N ASN A 604 12.47 9.34 -1.49
CA ASN A 604 11.58 8.30 -2.02
C ASN A 604 11.27 8.49 -3.51
N ALA A 605 10.90 9.71 -3.97
CA ALA A 605 10.38 9.93 -5.33
C ALA A 605 11.35 10.71 -6.26
N GLY A 606 12.45 11.18 -5.72
CA GLY A 606 13.44 11.98 -6.44
C GLY A 606 13.22 13.50 -6.33
N PRO A 607 14.33 14.29 -6.32
CA PRO A 607 14.29 15.72 -6.04
C PRO A 607 13.53 16.55 -7.08
N GLY A 608 13.47 16.09 -8.32
CA GLY A 608 12.70 16.77 -9.38
C GLY A 608 11.21 16.79 -9.09
N ARG A 609 10.65 15.65 -8.65
CA ARG A 609 9.23 15.53 -8.27
C ARG A 609 8.92 16.34 -7.02
N ALA A 610 9.75 16.23 -5.98
CA ALA A 610 9.53 16.97 -4.74
C ALA A 610 9.46 18.48 -5.00
N ARG A 611 10.32 19.03 -5.87
CA ARG A 611 10.25 20.44 -6.31
C ARG A 611 9.00 20.76 -7.11
N ALA A 612 8.61 19.88 -8.02
CA ALA A 612 7.43 20.08 -8.86
C ALA A 612 6.11 20.10 -8.06
N TRP A 613 6.08 19.48 -6.87
CA TRP A 613 4.90 19.44 -6.01
C TRP A 613 4.70 20.67 -5.12
N ARG A 614 5.61 21.65 -5.16
CA ARG A 614 5.44 22.93 -4.48
C ARG A 614 4.22 23.70 -5.05
N ALA A 615 3.79 24.71 -4.35
CA ALA A 615 2.80 25.68 -4.85
C ALA A 615 3.50 26.92 -5.43
N ASP A 616 2.73 27.80 -6.05
CA ASP A 616 3.26 29.07 -6.59
C ASP A 616 3.49 30.09 -5.47
N GLY A 617 2.83 29.94 -4.32
CA GLY A 617 3.06 30.67 -3.07
C GLY A 617 3.61 29.77 -1.96
N PRO A 618 3.98 30.36 -0.79
CA PRO A 618 4.35 29.59 0.39
C PRO A 618 3.22 28.62 0.79
N LEU A 619 3.59 27.40 1.17
CA LEU A 619 2.62 26.34 1.51
C LEU A 619 2.98 25.73 2.87
N GLU A 620 1.99 25.55 3.74
CA GLU A 620 2.18 24.80 4.99
C GLU A 620 2.70 23.40 4.71
N GLY A 621 3.72 22.95 5.46
CA GLY A 621 4.35 21.64 5.23
C GLY A 621 3.40 20.46 5.41
N ALA A 622 2.39 20.58 6.29
CA ALA A 622 1.34 19.56 6.43
C ALA A 622 0.47 19.45 5.17
N ILE A 623 0.10 20.57 4.55
CA ILE A 623 -0.67 20.60 3.29
C ILE A 623 0.19 20.06 2.13
N TYR A 624 1.48 20.42 2.08
CA TYR A 624 2.41 19.83 1.12
C TYR A 624 2.43 18.31 1.23
N ALA A 625 2.69 17.79 2.45
CA ALA A 625 2.76 16.36 2.70
C ALA A 625 1.47 15.65 2.32
N GLU A 626 0.29 16.22 2.65
CA GLU A 626 -1.01 15.65 2.31
C GLU A 626 -1.31 15.69 0.80
N SER A 627 -0.84 16.70 0.09
CA SER A 627 -1.14 16.90 -1.33
C SER A 627 -0.12 16.25 -2.30
N ILE A 628 0.83 15.46 -1.81
CA ILE A 628 1.75 14.68 -2.65
C ILE A 628 0.95 13.74 -3.56
N PRO A 629 1.12 13.79 -4.90
CA PRO A 629 0.30 13.00 -5.83
C PRO A 629 0.48 11.49 -5.75
N PHE A 630 1.65 11.02 -5.31
CA PHE A 630 1.96 9.62 -5.18
C PHE A 630 1.56 9.12 -3.79
N ASN A 631 0.61 8.18 -3.73
CA ASN A 631 0.10 7.63 -2.47
C ASN A 631 1.24 7.08 -1.59
N GLU A 632 2.16 6.33 -2.19
CA GLU A 632 3.33 5.78 -1.51
C GLU A 632 4.20 6.89 -0.91
N THR A 633 4.58 7.90 -1.69
CA THR A 633 5.44 8.99 -1.22
C THR A 633 4.73 9.85 -0.17
N ARG A 634 3.43 10.08 -0.32
CA ARG A 634 2.60 10.78 0.66
C ARG A 634 2.61 10.07 2.03
N ASP A 635 2.40 8.77 2.02
CA ASP A 635 2.45 7.94 3.23
C ASP A 635 3.88 7.87 3.81
N TYR A 636 4.88 7.73 2.95
CA TYR A 636 6.29 7.71 3.32
C TYR A 636 6.70 8.99 4.07
N VAL A 637 6.42 10.17 3.54
CA VAL A 637 6.79 11.45 4.17
C VAL A 637 6.15 11.58 5.55
N ARG A 638 4.85 11.28 5.67
CA ARG A 638 4.14 11.32 6.94
C ARG A 638 4.75 10.37 7.97
N LYS A 639 5.07 9.14 7.58
CA LYS A 639 5.65 8.13 8.47
C LYS A 639 7.08 8.47 8.87
N VAL A 640 7.93 8.93 7.95
CA VAL A 640 9.31 9.33 8.28
C VAL A 640 9.31 10.43 9.32
N LEU A 641 8.51 11.48 9.14
CA LEU A 641 8.47 12.61 10.08
C LEU A 641 7.86 12.23 11.42
N ALA A 642 6.79 11.46 11.44
CA ALA A 642 6.21 10.96 12.70
C ALA A 642 7.19 10.05 13.46
N ASN A 643 7.88 9.14 12.75
CA ASN A 643 8.92 8.32 13.34
C ASN A 643 10.04 9.17 13.92
N ALA A 644 10.48 10.22 13.22
CA ALA A 644 11.53 11.11 13.70
C ALA A 644 11.13 11.80 15.00
N VAL A 645 9.88 12.25 15.14
CA VAL A 645 9.36 12.82 16.41
C VAL A 645 9.46 11.80 17.54
N TRP A 646 9.02 10.57 17.33
CA TRP A 646 9.08 9.53 18.37
C TRP A 646 10.50 9.13 18.74
N TYR A 647 11.43 9.05 17.76
CA TYR A 647 12.84 8.80 18.07
C TYR A 647 13.49 9.96 18.83
N ALA A 648 13.15 11.21 18.49
CA ALA A 648 13.61 12.38 19.25
C ALA A 648 13.09 12.34 20.69
N GLN A 649 11.81 12.04 20.88
CA GLN A 649 11.19 11.94 22.21
C GLN A 649 11.83 10.83 23.06
N LEU A 650 12.06 9.65 22.49
CA LEU A 650 12.66 8.52 23.20
C LEU A 650 14.13 8.72 23.54
N SER A 651 14.89 9.40 22.68
CA SER A 651 16.31 9.68 22.91
C SER A 651 16.55 10.88 23.79
N GLY A 652 15.51 11.68 24.06
CA GLY A 652 15.64 12.97 24.80
C GLY A 652 16.44 14.01 24.01
N SER A 653 16.58 13.86 22.70
CA SER A 653 17.36 14.76 21.85
C SER A 653 16.71 14.89 20.46
N GLY A 654 16.94 16.03 19.83
CA GLY A 654 16.37 16.34 18.53
C GLY A 654 15.05 17.12 18.61
N ASN A 655 14.45 17.35 17.44
CA ASN A 655 13.21 18.11 17.33
C ASN A 655 11.99 17.22 17.56
N THR A 656 11.24 17.45 18.64
CA THR A 656 10.01 16.69 19.00
C THR A 656 8.72 17.32 18.47
N SER A 657 8.77 18.49 17.82
CA SER A 657 7.60 19.12 17.24
C SER A 657 7.40 18.69 15.79
N ILE A 658 6.26 18.10 15.49
CA ILE A 658 5.91 17.72 14.11
C ILE A 658 5.67 18.96 13.24
N LYS A 659 5.04 20.02 13.77
CA LYS A 659 4.83 21.27 13.04
C LYS A 659 6.16 21.97 12.73
N SER A 660 7.11 21.97 13.66
CA SER A 660 8.44 22.53 13.44
C SER A 660 9.20 21.77 12.33
N ARG A 661 9.11 20.42 12.30
CA ARG A 661 9.71 19.61 11.24
C ARG A 661 9.08 19.86 9.87
N LEU A 662 7.78 20.07 9.83
CA LEU A 662 7.03 20.34 8.61
C LEU A 662 7.34 21.72 8.04
N GLY A 663 7.38 22.75 8.88
CA GLY A 663 7.66 24.13 8.48
C GLY A 663 6.76 24.67 7.37
N ILE A 664 7.30 25.64 6.64
CA ILE A 664 6.68 26.22 5.44
C ILE A 664 7.50 25.84 4.22
N ILE A 665 6.84 25.34 3.20
CA ILE A 665 7.46 25.00 1.92
C ILE A 665 7.55 26.28 1.07
N PRO A 666 8.73 26.62 0.55
CA PRO A 666 8.89 27.80 -0.31
C PRO A 666 8.16 27.64 -1.64
N PRO A 667 7.78 28.73 -2.30
CA PRO A 667 7.16 28.69 -3.63
C PRO A 667 8.07 28.04 -4.68
N LYS A 668 7.48 27.68 -5.84
CA LYS A 668 8.22 27.14 -7.01
C LYS A 668 9.34 28.06 -7.48
#